data_3a0b4de8f23f0dc7e601ef64f1a12de8
#
_entry.id   3a0b4de8f23f0dc7e601ef64f1a12de8
#
_cell.length_a   1.000
_cell.length_b   1.000
_cell.length_c   1.000
_cell.angle_alpha   90.00
_cell.angle_beta   90.00
_cell.angle_gamma   90.00
#
_symmetry.space_group_name_H-M   'P 1'
#
loop_
_entity.id
_entity.type
_entity.pdbx_description
1 polymer ?
#
loop_
_entity_poly.entity_id
_entity_poly.type
_entity_poly.pdbx_seq_one_letter_code
_entity_poly.pdbx_strand_id
1 'polypeptide(L)'
;MKRNKILKIVGIFLVLVMFLSILSSCTKSEPAETDDPGTTVAPTVAPTQRPRSTTPLVVGYLEFSEKFSPFFADTGYDNDVVAMTQVSLLTTDRTGGIVYDAIKGETINYNGTDYLYTGPASIEVNYDEAKDETTYLWTIRDDVQFSDGEYMTADDIIFTYYVYSDPGYVGSSTLYSIPILGMSNYRTQTSDEVFEKYDKLWDDIYAAGVGHEWSASDSWSKEQQEAYETINAQVMLEGAQGIVDYCWANYQAYYLDYTGVTAEQAKADERLKIWAGMALWGFGDADTEAGTYTGSPSGTVWTLTGDSFPTVEDYFNEIILAYEGDIIAADGETANEPFSAVAKDRFIRQEGPKDPSLGDDGIPNIAGIKKLSDTQVEVTIAGLDASAIYKLGVQVTPLHYYGDESKYDYDNNMFGFDFGDMSLMQAKTSMPMGAGPYRYVKFENKIVYFEGNEYYYGGEPYTYYMQFKVTDDADKIPGVATGTIDIADPSFGNKEVTEISGYNSNGETSGDKIFTNTVDNLGYGYIGINAGTVNVDGDIGSDESKSLRKAFATLISAYRSLSIDSYYGERASIINYPISNTSWAAPQKSDDGYKVAFSTSVDGEDVYTSDMTADDRYDVAMVTALEYFEDAGYTVTNGKLTAAPAGAKLEYEIIVPGDGAGDHPSFALATKFKEELESVGMSIILNDPADSNVLWDKLDAGTQEMWAAAWGATIDPDMYQIYYSNNIVGNEGSSESNHYHIQDSDLDQLILDARTSLDQAFRKATYKACLDIIIDWAVEVPIYQRQNCIIFSAARIQLDTVTPDITTFWGWTGDIELLEMQ
;
A
#
# COMPACT_ATOMS: atom_id res chain seq x y z
N MET A 1 15.82 -3.92 36.99
CA MET A 1 15.74 -2.85 38.02
C MET A 1 16.86 -1.79 37.98
N LYS A 2 17.91 -1.93 37.16
CA LYS A 2 18.94 -0.88 36.94
C LYS A 2 18.72 -0.08 35.64
N ARG A 3 18.03 -0.65 34.63
CA ARG A 3 17.79 -0.03 33.32
C ARG A 3 16.74 1.10 33.37
N ASN A 4 15.68 0.96 34.16
CA ASN A 4 14.66 2.00 34.36
C ASN A 4 15.14 3.28 35.09
N LYS A 5 16.34 3.27 35.71
CA LYS A 5 16.91 4.48 36.31
C LYS A 5 17.70 5.34 35.32
N ILE A 6 18.21 4.75 34.25
CA ILE A 6 18.98 5.47 33.22
C ILE A 6 18.04 6.21 32.27
N LEU A 7 16.94 5.58 31.86
CA LEU A 7 15.92 6.23 31.02
C LEU A 7 15.24 7.43 31.72
N LYS A 8 14.99 7.32 33.05
CA LYS A 8 14.43 8.47 33.80
C LYS A 8 15.42 9.63 33.99
N ILE A 9 16.73 9.37 33.96
CA ILE A 9 17.76 10.41 34.08
C ILE A 9 17.95 11.12 32.74
N VAL A 10 17.85 10.44 31.62
CA VAL A 10 17.93 11.04 30.27
C VAL A 10 16.71 11.90 29.98
N GLY A 11 15.49 11.45 30.32
CA GLY A 11 14.27 12.25 30.17
C GLY A 11 14.26 13.54 31.01
N ILE A 12 14.80 13.52 32.22
CA ILE A 12 14.90 14.71 33.10
C ILE A 12 15.96 15.69 32.59
N PHE A 13 17.02 15.24 31.92
CA PHE A 13 18.06 16.13 31.40
C PHE A 13 17.61 16.86 30.13
N LEU A 14 16.80 16.23 29.27
CA LEU A 14 16.21 16.84 28.08
C LEU A 14 15.18 17.93 28.43
N VAL A 15 14.32 17.67 29.42
CA VAL A 15 13.35 18.67 29.89
C VAL A 15 14.04 19.87 30.56
N LEU A 16 15.20 19.70 31.19
CA LEU A 16 15.94 20.83 31.84
C LEU A 16 16.66 21.70 30.80
N VAL A 17 17.06 21.18 29.66
CA VAL A 17 17.71 21.96 28.59
C VAL A 17 16.69 22.80 27.82
N MET A 18 15.46 22.36 27.65
CA MET A 18 14.37 23.12 27.02
C MET A 18 13.86 24.29 27.90
N PHE A 19 13.95 24.20 29.24
CA PHE A 19 13.52 25.28 30.12
C PHE A 19 14.53 26.43 30.26
N LEU A 20 15.76 26.31 29.78
CA LEU A 20 16.82 27.33 29.89
C LEU A 20 16.94 28.27 28.68
N SER A 21 16.21 28.00 27.59
CA SER A 21 16.21 28.83 26.37
C SER A 21 15.07 29.86 26.27
N ILE A 22 14.17 29.94 27.26
CA ILE A 22 12.98 30.83 27.20
C ILE A 22 13.12 32.10 28.05
N LEU A 23 14.28 32.35 28.67
CA LEU A 23 14.46 33.50 29.56
C LEU A 23 15.42 34.58 29.04
N SER A 24 15.31 34.98 27.78
CA SER A 24 16.02 36.17 27.29
C SER A 24 15.30 36.82 26.13
N SER A 25 14.24 37.49 26.37
CA SER A 25 13.84 38.71 25.65
C SER A 25 12.48 39.22 26.12
N CYS A 26 12.45 40.05 27.09
CA CYS A 26 11.33 40.95 27.36
C CYS A 26 11.86 42.34 27.70
N THR A 27 11.85 43.24 26.74
CA THR A 27 11.83 44.66 27.01
C THR A 27 10.53 45.26 26.45
N LYS A 28 9.72 45.75 27.38
CA LYS A 28 8.49 46.51 27.11
C LYS A 28 8.80 47.86 26.47
N SER A 29 7.98 48.25 25.49
CA SER A 29 7.69 49.66 25.22
C SER A 29 6.18 49.79 24.98
N GLU A 30 5.57 50.75 25.69
CA GLU A 30 4.15 51.10 25.67
C GLU A 30 3.77 51.91 24.42
N PRO A 31 2.44 51.98 24.10
CA PRO A 31 1.96 52.46 22.81
C PRO A 31 1.68 53.97 22.82
N ALA A 32 1.91 54.63 21.72
CA ALA A 32 1.38 55.97 21.45
C ALA A 32 0.15 55.88 20.55
N GLU A 33 -0.95 56.41 21.03
CA GLU A 33 -2.17 56.69 20.25
C GLU A 33 -1.87 57.76 19.21
N THR A 34 -2.31 57.55 17.98
CA THR A 34 -2.66 58.65 17.07
C THR A 34 -3.74 58.23 16.08
N ASP A 35 -4.68 59.10 15.93
CA ASP A 35 -5.91 59.13 15.17
C ASP A 35 -5.95 58.60 13.75
N ASP A 36 -7.08 58.00 13.46
CA ASP A 36 -7.62 57.60 12.14
C ASP A 36 -7.77 58.77 11.17
N PRO A 37 -7.48 58.58 9.88
CA PRO A 37 -8.42 58.98 8.86
C PRO A 37 -8.66 57.93 7.81
N GLY A 38 -9.90 57.49 7.74
CA GLY A 38 -10.65 56.88 6.67
C GLY A 38 -9.86 56.37 5.42
N THR A 39 -9.63 55.10 5.37
CA THR A 39 -9.16 54.45 4.11
C THR A 39 -10.39 54.02 3.33
N THR A 40 -10.67 54.69 2.23
CA THR A 40 -11.58 54.24 1.17
C THR A 40 -11.01 52.92 0.64
N VAL A 41 -11.78 51.87 0.80
CA VAL A 41 -11.55 50.60 0.12
C VAL A 41 -11.58 50.86 -1.39
N ALA A 42 -10.44 50.66 -2.04
CA ALA A 42 -10.39 50.62 -3.49
C ALA A 42 -11.27 49.49 -4.00
N PRO A 43 -12.02 49.63 -5.08
CA PRO A 43 -12.80 48.55 -5.63
C PRO A 43 -11.83 47.41 -6.02
N THR A 44 -12.07 46.23 -5.45
CA THR A 44 -11.39 45.00 -5.87
C THR A 44 -11.63 44.84 -7.37
N VAL A 45 -10.59 45.04 -8.16
CA VAL A 45 -10.63 44.72 -9.61
C VAL A 45 -10.79 43.20 -9.64
N ALA A 46 -11.90 42.73 -10.22
CA ALA A 46 -12.07 41.31 -10.50
C ALA A 46 -10.84 40.84 -11.27
N PRO A 47 -10.27 39.67 -10.92
CA PRO A 47 -9.12 39.15 -11.63
C PRO A 47 -9.48 39.07 -13.10
N THR A 48 -8.69 39.75 -13.96
CA THR A 48 -8.79 39.62 -15.41
C THR A 48 -8.58 38.16 -15.74
N GLN A 49 -9.62 37.45 -16.15
CA GLN A 49 -9.51 36.07 -16.62
C GLN A 49 -8.42 36.01 -17.69
N ARG A 50 -7.41 35.20 -17.45
CA ARG A 50 -6.39 34.91 -18.46
C ARG A 50 -7.06 34.29 -19.69
N PRO A 51 -6.61 34.54 -20.92
CA PRO A 51 -7.12 33.82 -22.07
C PRO A 51 -6.83 32.33 -21.89
N ARG A 52 -7.86 31.51 -21.77
CA ARG A 52 -7.75 30.05 -21.69
C ARG A 52 -7.09 29.51 -22.94
N SER A 53 -5.98 28.77 -22.79
CA SER A 53 -5.37 28.02 -23.89
C SER A 53 -6.37 27.01 -24.43
N THR A 54 -6.48 26.89 -25.75
CA THR A 54 -7.29 25.84 -26.39
C THR A 54 -6.52 24.55 -26.64
N THR A 55 -5.22 24.55 -26.37
CA THR A 55 -4.34 23.38 -26.49
C THR A 55 -4.43 22.56 -25.20
N PRO A 56 -4.86 21.29 -25.26
CA PRO A 56 -4.91 20.47 -24.08
C PRO A 56 -3.51 20.01 -23.66
N LEU A 57 -3.31 19.82 -22.36
CA LEU A 57 -2.25 18.99 -21.81
C LEU A 57 -2.63 17.51 -22.03
N VAL A 58 -1.78 16.73 -22.65
CA VAL A 58 -2.00 15.32 -22.94
C VAL A 58 -1.05 14.46 -22.12
N VAL A 59 -1.59 13.66 -21.20
CA VAL A 59 -0.82 12.73 -20.36
C VAL A 59 -1.03 11.31 -20.89
N GLY A 60 0.06 10.58 -21.11
CA GLY A 60 0.04 9.19 -21.60
C GLY A 60 0.07 8.20 -20.46
N TYR A 61 -0.99 7.43 -20.29
CA TYR A 61 -1.16 6.36 -19.30
C TYR A 61 -1.39 5.02 -19.98
N LEU A 62 -1.21 3.92 -19.25
CA LEU A 62 -1.68 2.61 -19.69
C LEU A 62 -3.22 2.52 -19.61
N GLU A 63 -3.79 1.32 -19.80
CA GLU A 63 -5.23 1.13 -19.81
C GLU A 63 -5.85 1.49 -18.45
N PHE A 64 -7.06 2.06 -18.46
CA PHE A 64 -7.88 2.35 -17.28
C PHE A 64 -8.86 1.20 -17.03
N SER A 65 -9.21 0.97 -15.75
CA SER A 65 -10.32 0.07 -15.40
C SER A 65 -11.69 0.76 -15.48
N GLU A 66 -11.72 2.06 -15.77
CA GLU A 66 -12.90 2.91 -15.88
C GLU A 66 -13.67 3.08 -14.54
N LYS A 67 -13.01 2.85 -13.42
CA LYS A 67 -13.53 3.08 -12.07
C LYS A 67 -13.01 4.41 -11.52
N PHE A 68 -13.52 5.50 -12.00
CA PHE A 68 -13.04 6.86 -11.70
C PHE A 68 -13.64 7.50 -10.44
N SER A 69 -14.57 6.80 -9.78
CA SER A 69 -15.15 7.28 -8.52
C SER A 69 -14.19 7.06 -7.34
N PRO A 70 -14.04 8.00 -6.40
CA PRO A 70 -13.22 7.82 -5.21
C PRO A 70 -13.64 6.62 -4.35
N PHE A 71 -14.89 6.17 -4.46
CA PHE A 71 -15.37 5.00 -3.75
C PHE A 71 -14.87 3.66 -4.34
N PHE A 72 -14.55 3.61 -5.64
CA PHE A 72 -14.34 2.33 -6.33
C PHE A 72 -13.06 2.29 -7.19
N ALA A 73 -12.27 3.37 -7.23
CA ALA A 73 -10.98 3.38 -7.93
C ALA A 73 -10.01 2.41 -7.25
N ASP A 74 -9.47 1.47 -8.01
CA ASP A 74 -8.62 0.38 -7.50
C ASP A 74 -7.27 0.26 -8.25
N THR A 75 -7.11 0.97 -9.37
CA THR A 75 -5.83 1.02 -10.11
C THR A 75 -5.13 2.38 -9.94
N GLY A 76 -3.80 2.41 -10.13
CA GLY A 76 -3.03 3.65 -10.02
C GLY A 76 -3.53 4.74 -10.95
N TYR A 77 -3.79 4.42 -12.21
CA TYR A 77 -4.22 5.41 -13.21
C TYR A 77 -5.66 5.88 -13.02
N ASP A 78 -6.55 5.03 -12.50
CA ASP A 78 -7.89 5.47 -12.10
C ASP A 78 -7.84 6.39 -10.89
N ASN A 79 -6.93 6.13 -9.93
CA ASN A 79 -6.69 7.02 -8.80
C ASN A 79 -6.10 8.37 -9.23
N ASP A 80 -5.35 8.45 -10.32
CA ASP A 80 -4.91 9.73 -10.87
C ASP A 80 -6.10 10.55 -11.43
N VAL A 81 -7.12 9.89 -12.00
CA VAL A 81 -8.39 10.56 -12.37
C VAL A 81 -9.11 11.07 -11.12
N VAL A 82 -9.13 10.29 -10.05
CA VAL A 82 -9.69 10.70 -8.76
C VAL A 82 -8.93 11.91 -8.21
N ALA A 83 -7.59 11.90 -8.23
CA ALA A 83 -6.75 12.99 -7.75
C ALA A 83 -7.01 14.31 -8.48
N MET A 84 -7.36 14.26 -9.79
CA MET A 84 -7.73 15.46 -10.54
C MET A 84 -9.09 16.02 -10.15
N THR A 85 -10.00 15.19 -9.69
CA THR A 85 -11.41 15.58 -9.47
C THR A 85 -11.80 15.75 -8.00
N GLN A 86 -11.02 15.22 -7.07
CA GLN A 86 -11.33 15.19 -5.65
C GLN A 86 -10.34 16.02 -4.82
N VAL A 87 -10.70 16.29 -3.57
CA VAL A 87 -9.80 16.80 -2.52
C VAL A 87 -9.88 15.90 -1.31
N SER A 88 -8.73 15.66 -0.68
CA SER A 88 -8.61 14.88 0.55
C SER A 88 -8.74 15.79 1.78
N LEU A 89 -9.33 15.28 2.88
CA LEU A 89 -9.29 15.96 4.17
C LEU A 89 -7.86 16.12 4.70
N LEU A 90 -7.00 15.14 4.47
CA LEU A 90 -5.61 15.16 4.92
C LEU A 90 -4.71 15.79 3.87
N THR A 91 -3.91 16.76 4.31
CA THR A 91 -2.79 17.31 3.53
C THR A 91 -1.48 16.77 4.09
N THR A 92 -0.59 16.34 3.20
CA THR A 92 0.77 15.91 3.55
C THR A 92 1.81 16.76 2.85
N ASP A 93 3.02 16.78 3.39
CA ASP A 93 4.16 17.43 2.77
C ASP A 93 4.91 16.51 1.79
N ARG A 94 6.03 16.97 1.22
CA ARG A 94 6.87 16.21 0.28
C ARG A 94 7.51 14.95 0.87
N THR A 95 7.50 14.82 2.19
CA THR A 95 8.02 13.62 2.90
C THR A 95 6.90 12.66 3.35
N GLY A 96 5.63 13.00 3.07
CA GLY A 96 4.48 12.30 3.62
C GLY A 96 4.14 12.71 5.06
N GLY A 97 4.82 13.73 5.60
CA GLY A 97 4.53 14.31 6.91
C GLY A 97 3.17 15.02 6.92
N ILE A 98 2.48 14.96 8.05
CA ILE A 98 1.13 15.52 8.19
C ILE A 98 1.20 17.04 8.35
N VAL A 99 0.37 17.76 7.57
CA VAL A 99 0.14 19.19 7.71
C VAL A 99 -1.11 19.39 8.55
N TYR A 100 -0.94 19.72 9.83
CA TYR A 100 -2.04 19.80 10.79
C TYR A 100 -2.91 21.04 10.61
N ASP A 101 -2.31 22.22 10.38
CA ASP A 101 -3.01 23.48 10.22
C ASP A 101 -3.08 23.93 8.74
N ALA A 102 -3.52 22.99 7.86
CA ALA A 102 -3.48 23.19 6.42
C ALA A 102 -4.40 24.35 5.93
N ILE A 103 -5.42 24.72 6.68
CA ILE A 103 -6.27 25.88 6.33
C ILE A 103 -5.47 27.19 6.38
N LYS A 104 -4.64 27.39 7.40
CA LYS A 104 -3.74 28.56 7.46
C LYS A 104 -2.48 28.36 6.64
N GLY A 105 -2.13 27.10 6.39
CA GLY A 105 -0.90 26.71 5.76
C GLY A 105 0.28 26.59 6.70
N GLU A 106 1.09 25.59 6.46
CA GLU A 106 2.37 25.34 7.14
C GLU A 106 3.52 25.44 6.16
N THR A 107 4.58 26.16 6.55
CA THR A 107 5.80 26.28 5.74
C THR A 107 6.82 25.25 6.24
N ILE A 108 7.16 24.29 5.36
CA ILE A 108 8.07 23.18 5.67
C ILE A 108 9.23 23.22 4.69
N ASN A 109 10.47 23.11 5.22
CA ASN A 109 11.67 23.08 4.40
C ASN A 109 11.87 21.70 3.79
N TYR A 110 12.04 21.64 2.49
CA TYR A 110 12.43 20.43 1.78
C TYR A 110 13.56 20.73 0.80
N ASN A 111 14.64 19.98 0.84
CA ASN A 111 15.80 20.12 -0.05
C ASN A 111 16.40 21.55 -0.09
N GLY A 112 16.28 22.30 1.03
CA GLY A 112 16.78 23.67 1.15
C GLY A 112 15.82 24.76 0.66
N THR A 113 14.63 24.39 0.20
CA THR A 113 13.55 25.30 -0.24
C THR A 113 12.41 25.26 0.75
N ASP A 114 11.84 26.41 1.09
CA ASP A 114 10.67 26.53 1.96
C ASP A 114 9.40 26.43 1.11
N TYR A 115 8.58 25.41 1.35
CA TYR A 115 7.31 25.19 0.70
C TYR A 115 6.14 25.48 1.63
N LEU A 116 5.14 26.21 1.16
CA LEU A 116 3.88 26.44 1.88
C LEU A 116 2.88 25.35 1.45
N TYR A 117 2.43 24.57 2.42
CA TYR A 117 1.38 23.57 2.21
C TYR A 117 0.06 24.08 2.74
N THR A 118 -0.95 24.12 1.88
CA THR A 118 -2.33 24.47 2.23
C THR A 118 -3.28 23.37 1.80
N GLY A 119 -4.43 23.25 2.47
CA GLY A 119 -5.41 22.22 2.18
C GLY A 119 -6.84 22.64 2.50
N PRO A 120 -7.82 21.80 2.18
CA PRO A 120 -9.23 22.07 2.43
C PRO A 120 -9.61 21.92 3.90
N ALA A 121 -8.83 21.23 4.71
CA ALA A 121 -9.11 20.98 6.10
C ALA A 121 -7.86 21.03 6.99
N SER A 122 -8.05 21.43 8.24
CA SER A 122 -7.09 21.27 9.33
C SER A 122 -7.56 20.16 10.27
N ILE A 123 -6.62 19.53 11.00
CA ILE A 123 -6.92 18.42 11.90
C ILE A 123 -6.30 18.66 13.28
N GLU A 124 -7.08 18.41 14.33
CA GLU A 124 -6.59 18.33 15.70
C GLU A 124 -6.74 16.89 16.20
N VAL A 125 -5.69 16.34 16.83
CA VAL A 125 -5.68 14.98 17.37
C VAL A 125 -5.49 15.05 18.88
N ASN A 126 -6.35 14.37 19.63
CA ASN A 126 -6.29 14.34 21.08
C ASN A 126 -6.52 12.91 21.59
N TYR A 127 -5.57 12.40 22.36
CA TYR A 127 -5.69 11.12 23.05
C TYR A 127 -6.08 11.34 24.52
N ASP A 128 -7.20 10.77 24.94
CA ASP A 128 -7.67 10.72 26.32
C ASP A 128 -7.23 9.41 26.97
N GLU A 129 -6.10 9.43 27.66
CA GLU A 129 -5.53 8.27 28.35
C GLU A 129 -6.49 7.65 29.40
N ALA A 130 -7.38 8.45 29.98
CA ALA A 130 -8.30 7.95 31.00
C ALA A 130 -9.45 7.12 30.41
N LYS A 131 -9.80 7.35 29.17
CA LYS A 131 -10.82 6.60 28.43
C LYS A 131 -10.23 5.58 27.48
N ASP A 132 -8.94 5.71 27.17
CA ASP A 132 -8.27 4.99 26.10
C ASP A 132 -8.95 5.24 24.74
N GLU A 133 -9.16 6.53 24.42
CA GLU A 133 -9.82 6.98 23.19
C GLU A 133 -9.00 8.05 22.51
N THR A 134 -8.90 8.02 21.18
CA THR A 134 -8.31 9.08 20.37
C THR A 134 -9.39 9.79 19.57
N THR A 135 -9.39 11.11 19.63
CA THR A 135 -10.33 11.97 18.91
C THR A 135 -9.60 12.73 17.80
N TYR A 136 -10.13 12.68 16.60
CA TYR A 136 -9.68 13.42 15.42
C TYR A 136 -10.75 14.45 15.08
N LEU A 137 -10.42 15.73 15.21
CA LEU A 137 -11.32 16.84 14.88
C LEU A 137 -10.90 17.46 13.56
N TRP A 138 -11.68 17.22 12.53
CA TRP A 138 -11.55 17.88 11.24
C TRP A 138 -12.30 19.22 11.27
N THR A 139 -11.60 20.27 10.82
CA THR A 139 -12.22 21.59 10.54
C THR A 139 -11.99 21.89 9.08
N ILE A 140 -13.04 22.09 8.28
CA ILE A 140 -12.93 22.42 6.86
C ILE A 140 -13.06 23.93 6.64
N ARG A 141 -12.51 24.41 5.53
CA ARG A 141 -12.70 25.78 5.04
C ARG A 141 -14.18 25.98 4.65
N ASP A 142 -14.65 27.19 4.79
CA ASP A 142 -16.03 27.59 4.42
C ASP A 142 -16.11 28.10 2.96
N ASP A 143 -15.00 28.10 2.22
CA ASP A 143 -14.90 28.60 0.85
C ASP A 143 -14.58 27.50 -0.18
N VAL A 144 -14.52 26.23 0.21
CA VAL A 144 -14.34 25.12 -0.73
C VAL A 144 -15.66 24.85 -1.46
N GLN A 145 -15.57 24.80 -2.79
CA GLN A 145 -16.73 24.48 -3.65
C GLN A 145 -16.43 23.26 -4.52
N PHE A 146 -17.45 22.48 -4.75
CA PHE A 146 -17.40 21.43 -5.78
C PHE A 146 -17.39 22.03 -7.19
N SER A 147 -17.09 21.21 -8.18
CA SER A 147 -16.93 21.68 -9.56
C SER A 147 -18.23 22.15 -10.24
N ASP A 148 -19.36 22.01 -9.61
CA ASP A 148 -20.66 22.56 -10.00
C ASP A 148 -21.03 23.87 -9.25
N GLY A 149 -20.19 24.26 -8.27
CA GLY A 149 -20.31 25.51 -7.52
C GLY A 149 -21.04 25.39 -6.17
N GLU A 150 -21.53 24.21 -5.80
CA GLU A 150 -22.07 23.97 -4.45
C GLU A 150 -20.94 23.92 -3.41
N TYR A 151 -21.20 24.41 -2.21
CA TYR A 151 -20.22 24.47 -1.12
C TYR A 151 -20.07 23.11 -0.43
N MET A 152 -18.82 22.73 -0.17
CA MET A 152 -18.50 21.58 0.69
C MET A 152 -18.87 21.90 2.13
N THR A 153 -19.52 20.96 2.79
CA THR A 153 -19.93 21.08 4.20
C THR A 153 -19.57 19.80 4.99
N ALA A 154 -19.77 19.86 6.29
CA ALA A 154 -19.62 18.67 7.14
C ALA A 154 -20.59 17.54 6.75
N ASP A 155 -21.72 17.86 6.10
CA ASP A 155 -22.69 16.85 5.65
C ASP A 155 -22.08 15.95 4.54
N ASP A 156 -21.26 16.51 3.68
CA ASP A 156 -20.54 15.75 2.65
C ASP A 156 -19.51 14.80 3.26
N ILE A 157 -18.82 15.22 4.33
CA ILE A 157 -17.88 14.39 5.07
C ILE A 157 -18.62 13.24 5.78
N ILE A 158 -19.72 13.56 6.47
CA ILE A 158 -20.57 12.55 7.12
C ILE A 158 -21.07 11.53 6.10
N PHE A 159 -21.63 12.00 4.97
CA PHE A 159 -22.07 11.14 3.88
C PHE A 159 -20.92 10.23 3.41
N THR A 160 -19.75 10.81 3.15
CA THR A 160 -18.57 10.07 2.69
C THR A 160 -18.17 8.98 3.68
N TYR A 161 -18.06 9.29 4.97
CA TYR A 161 -17.72 8.30 5.99
C TYR A 161 -18.77 7.19 6.09
N TYR A 162 -20.06 7.52 5.99
CA TYR A 162 -21.11 6.51 6.06
C TYR A 162 -21.15 5.61 4.83
N VAL A 163 -20.83 6.11 3.64
CA VAL A 163 -20.69 5.26 2.44
C VAL A 163 -19.57 4.25 2.63
N TYR A 164 -18.37 4.69 3.05
CA TYR A 164 -17.24 3.77 3.30
C TYR A 164 -17.51 2.80 4.46
N SER A 165 -18.37 3.17 5.40
CA SER A 165 -18.69 2.35 6.58
C SER A 165 -19.88 1.41 6.35
N ASP A 166 -20.61 1.54 5.27
CA ASP A 166 -21.81 0.73 5.02
C ASP A 166 -21.43 -0.74 4.70
N PRO A 167 -22.12 -1.74 5.24
CA PRO A 167 -21.86 -3.15 4.94
C PRO A 167 -22.08 -3.54 3.47
N GLY A 168 -22.85 -2.77 2.70
CA GLY A 168 -23.01 -2.95 1.25
C GLY A 168 -21.87 -2.40 0.43
N TYR A 169 -20.93 -1.66 1.04
CA TYR A 169 -19.77 -1.13 0.36
C TYR A 169 -18.75 -2.25 0.05
N VAL A 170 -18.38 -2.36 -1.23
CA VAL A 170 -17.51 -3.43 -1.76
C VAL A 170 -16.14 -2.91 -2.23
N GLY A 171 -15.76 -1.70 -1.84
CA GLY A 171 -14.44 -1.13 -2.11
C GLY A 171 -13.45 -1.41 -0.98
N SER A 172 -12.53 -0.47 -0.76
CA SER A 172 -11.47 -0.60 0.25
C SER A 172 -11.99 -0.77 1.67
N SER A 173 -11.47 -1.74 2.40
CA SER A 173 -11.78 -1.97 3.83
C SER A 173 -11.08 -0.96 4.78
N THR A 174 -10.23 -0.10 4.25
CA THR A 174 -9.33 0.77 5.03
C THR A 174 -10.04 1.55 6.13
N LEU A 175 -11.20 2.16 5.84
CA LEU A 175 -11.89 2.98 6.84
C LEU A 175 -12.55 2.15 7.94
N TYR A 176 -13.29 1.13 7.58
CA TYR A 176 -14.02 0.33 8.57
C TYR A 176 -13.13 -0.66 9.34
N SER A 177 -11.86 -0.83 8.94
CA SER A 177 -10.85 -1.55 9.73
C SER A 177 -10.29 -0.74 10.90
N ILE A 178 -10.55 0.59 10.94
CA ILE A 178 -10.17 1.44 12.07
C ILE A 178 -11.15 1.18 13.22
N PRO A 179 -10.69 1.10 14.48
CA PRO A 179 -11.56 0.86 15.63
C PRO A 179 -12.37 2.11 16.02
N ILE A 180 -13.13 2.68 15.07
CA ILE A 180 -14.05 3.78 15.31
C ILE A 180 -15.15 3.30 16.23
N LEU A 181 -15.44 4.05 17.30
CA LEU A 181 -16.45 3.67 18.30
C LEU A 181 -17.82 3.44 17.65
N GLY A 182 -18.35 2.24 17.82
CA GLY A 182 -19.66 1.84 17.28
C GLY A 182 -19.64 1.45 15.78
N MET A 183 -18.48 1.40 15.11
CA MET A 183 -18.37 0.98 13.71
C MET A 183 -18.91 -0.45 13.50
N SER A 184 -18.40 -1.40 14.25
CA SER A 184 -18.84 -2.80 14.15
C SER A 184 -20.32 -2.95 14.46
N ASN A 185 -20.81 -2.26 15.49
CA ASN A 185 -22.22 -2.28 15.87
C ASN A 185 -23.12 -1.77 14.73
N TYR A 186 -22.75 -0.64 14.11
CA TYR A 186 -23.48 -0.09 12.96
C TYR A 186 -23.45 -1.03 11.76
N ARG A 187 -22.27 -1.54 11.38
CA ARG A 187 -22.13 -2.45 10.23
C ARG A 187 -22.88 -3.75 10.40
N THR A 188 -22.87 -4.32 11.60
CA THR A 188 -23.54 -5.58 11.93
C THR A 188 -24.98 -5.40 12.43
N GLN A 189 -25.41 -4.16 12.71
CA GLN A 189 -26.70 -3.84 13.32
C GLN A 189 -26.92 -4.56 14.66
N THR A 190 -25.86 -4.72 15.45
CA THR A 190 -25.88 -5.43 16.74
C THR A 190 -25.27 -4.57 17.85
N SER A 191 -25.65 -4.81 19.10
CA SER A 191 -24.92 -4.29 20.27
C SER A 191 -23.64 -5.12 20.50
N ASP A 192 -22.67 -4.61 21.27
CA ASP A 192 -21.45 -5.35 21.61
C ASP A 192 -21.77 -6.71 22.23
N GLU A 193 -22.76 -6.74 23.14
CA GLU A 193 -23.19 -7.96 23.83
C GLU A 193 -23.78 -9.01 22.87
N VAL A 194 -24.51 -8.55 21.86
CA VAL A 194 -25.08 -9.40 20.80
C VAL A 194 -23.99 -9.80 19.80
N PHE A 195 -23.11 -8.88 19.43
CA PHE A 195 -21.98 -9.16 18.57
C PHE A 195 -21.10 -10.29 19.13
N GLU A 196 -20.58 -10.15 20.33
CA GLU A 196 -19.76 -11.17 21.01
C GLU A 196 -20.45 -12.53 21.09
N LYS A 197 -21.77 -12.51 21.31
CA LYS A 197 -22.57 -13.73 21.34
C LYS A 197 -22.60 -14.46 20.00
N TYR A 198 -22.84 -13.74 18.89
CA TYR A 198 -22.96 -14.34 17.55
C TYR A 198 -21.60 -14.58 16.90
N ASP A 199 -20.58 -13.81 17.25
CA ASP A 199 -19.18 -14.04 16.93
C ASP A 199 -18.73 -15.39 17.50
N LYS A 200 -18.90 -15.58 18.80
CA LYS A 200 -18.62 -16.87 19.44
C LYS A 200 -19.49 -18.01 18.90
N LEU A 201 -20.75 -17.75 18.60
CA LEU A 201 -21.64 -18.77 18.06
C LEU A 201 -21.15 -19.29 16.70
N TRP A 202 -20.69 -18.39 15.85
CA TRP A 202 -20.10 -18.73 14.56
C TRP A 202 -18.83 -19.57 14.75
N ASP A 203 -17.94 -19.18 15.65
CA ASP A 203 -16.71 -19.92 15.99
C ASP A 203 -17.00 -21.32 16.53
N ASP A 204 -18.02 -21.45 17.39
CA ASP A 204 -18.42 -22.75 17.93
C ASP A 204 -18.92 -23.72 16.81
N ILE A 205 -19.68 -23.20 15.82
CA ILE A 205 -20.16 -23.98 14.68
C ILE A 205 -18.98 -24.33 13.74
N TYR A 206 -18.11 -23.35 13.45
CA TYR A 206 -16.93 -23.50 12.63
C TYR A 206 -15.98 -24.57 13.21
N ALA A 207 -15.72 -24.51 14.50
CA ALA A 207 -14.89 -25.48 15.20
C ALA A 207 -15.47 -26.92 15.25
N ALA A 208 -16.79 -27.07 15.11
CA ALA A 208 -17.41 -28.38 15.00
C ALA A 208 -17.07 -29.09 13.67
N GLY A 209 -16.67 -28.33 12.66
CA GLY A 209 -16.14 -28.82 11.39
C GLY A 209 -17.19 -29.23 10.37
N VAL A 210 -16.70 -29.48 9.16
CA VAL A 210 -17.53 -29.85 8.00
C VAL A 210 -18.22 -31.20 8.24
N GLY A 211 -19.52 -31.25 7.96
CA GLY A 211 -20.34 -32.45 8.10
C GLY A 211 -20.77 -32.76 9.54
N HIS A 212 -20.62 -31.82 10.48
CA HIS A 212 -21.19 -31.95 11.80
C HIS A 212 -22.73 -32.11 11.73
N GLU A 213 -23.25 -33.20 12.25
CA GLU A 213 -24.70 -33.42 12.35
C GLU A 213 -25.21 -32.77 13.65
N TRP A 214 -26.06 -31.75 13.51
CA TRP A 214 -26.66 -31.06 14.64
C TRP A 214 -27.31 -32.02 15.64
N SER A 215 -27.10 -31.77 16.91
CA SER A 215 -27.71 -32.51 18.01
C SER A 215 -28.22 -31.55 19.10
N ALA A 216 -29.16 -32.03 19.94
CA ALA A 216 -29.67 -31.22 21.05
C ALA A 216 -28.64 -30.94 22.17
N SER A 217 -27.42 -31.44 22.04
CA SER A 217 -26.30 -31.14 22.96
C SER A 217 -25.44 -29.96 22.49
N ASP A 218 -25.63 -29.48 21.25
CA ASP A 218 -24.89 -28.36 20.71
C ASP A 218 -25.30 -27.04 21.37
N SER A 219 -24.40 -26.08 21.46
CA SER A 219 -24.65 -24.77 22.05
C SER A 219 -25.49 -23.85 21.15
N TRP A 220 -25.82 -24.29 19.94
CA TRP A 220 -26.59 -23.56 18.94
C TRP A 220 -27.84 -24.35 18.49
N SER A 221 -28.77 -23.65 17.80
CA SER A 221 -29.95 -24.26 17.24
C SER A 221 -29.68 -24.85 15.85
N LYS A 222 -30.60 -25.74 15.42
CA LYS A 222 -30.54 -26.30 14.06
C LYS A 222 -30.68 -25.23 13.00
N GLU A 223 -31.54 -24.25 13.24
CA GLU A 223 -31.78 -23.12 12.34
C GLU A 223 -30.52 -22.25 12.22
N GLN A 224 -29.75 -22.07 13.30
CA GLN A 224 -28.49 -21.35 13.28
C GLN A 224 -27.40 -22.08 12.48
N GLN A 225 -27.35 -23.41 12.60
CA GLN A 225 -26.44 -24.20 11.75
C GLN A 225 -26.83 -24.13 10.27
N GLU A 226 -28.12 -24.25 9.96
CA GLU A 226 -28.62 -24.12 8.58
C GLU A 226 -28.35 -22.71 8.01
N ALA A 227 -28.41 -21.66 8.81
CA ALA A 227 -28.05 -20.30 8.44
C ALA A 227 -26.54 -20.20 8.13
N TYR A 228 -25.68 -20.73 9.02
CA TYR A 228 -24.24 -20.83 8.85
C TYR A 228 -23.88 -21.54 7.52
N GLU A 229 -24.41 -22.73 7.28
CA GLU A 229 -24.15 -23.53 6.07
C GLU A 229 -24.59 -22.77 4.79
N THR A 230 -25.76 -22.13 4.85
CA THR A 230 -26.30 -21.35 3.72
C THR A 230 -25.44 -20.14 3.41
N ILE A 231 -25.00 -19.39 4.43
CA ILE A 231 -24.19 -18.19 4.28
C ILE A 231 -22.81 -18.56 3.73
N ASN A 232 -22.16 -19.59 4.26
CA ASN A 232 -20.88 -20.06 3.74
C ASN A 232 -20.96 -20.43 2.25
N ALA A 233 -21.97 -21.21 1.86
CA ALA A 233 -22.14 -21.59 0.46
C ALA A 233 -22.37 -20.37 -0.47
N GLN A 234 -23.13 -19.39 -0.01
CA GLN A 234 -23.33 -18.14 -0.74
C GLN A 234 -22.04 -17.32 -0.88
N VAL A 235 -21.29 -17.15 0.21
CA VAL A 235 -20.03 -16.40 0.20
C VAL A 235 -19.00 -17.05 -0.71
N MET A 236 -18.87 -18.37 -0.70
CA MET A 236 -17.96 -19.08 -1.59
C MET A 236 -18.37 -18.96 -3.07
N LEU A 237 -19.66 -19.00 -3.37
CA LEU A 237 -20.14 -18.79 -4.75
C LEU A 237 -19.85 -17.36 -5.22
N GLU A 238 -20.05 -16.37 -4.36
CA GLU A 238 -19.69 -14.97 -4.62
C GLU A 238 -18.18 -14.80 -4.75
N GLY A 239 -17.38 -15.52 -3.96
CA GLY A 239 -15.94 -15.56 -4.04
C GLY A 239 -15.43 -16.13 -5.37
N ALA A 240 -16.04 -17.19 -5.88
CA ALA A 240 -15.72 -17.71 -7.19
C ALA A 240 -15.99 -16.68 -8.31
N GLN A 241 -17.08 -15.92 -8.21
CA GLN A 241 -17.32 -14.77 -9.10
C GLN A 241 -16.27 -13.68 -8.89
N GLY A 242 -15.89 -13.39 -7.66
CA GLY A 242 -14.85 -12.42 -7.33
C GLY A 242 -13.49 -12.74 -7.96
N ILE A 243 -13.10 -14.01 -8.01
CA ILE A 243 -11.89 -14.45 -8.72
C ILE A 243 -12.00 -14.16 -10.22
N VAL A 244 -13.15 -14.46 -10.83
CA VAL A 244 -13.39 -14.16 -12.25
C VAL A 244 -13.25 -12.67 -12.52
N ASP A 245 -13.83 -11.84 -11.66
CA ASP A 245 -13.78 -10.38 -11.79
C ASP A 245 -12.38 -9.85 -11.56
N TYR A 246 -11.65 -10.40 -10.59
CA TYR A 246 -10.24 -10.07 -10.35
C TYR A 246 -9.34 -10.43 -11.53
N CYS A 247 -9.49 -11.63 -12.09
CA CYS A 247 -8.77 -12.05 -13.29
C CYS A 247 -9.10 -11.14 -14.48
N TRP A 248 -10.36 -10.73 -14.60
CA TRP A 248 -10.76 -9.76 -15.63
C TRP A 248 -10.08 -8.41 -15.43
N ALA A 249 -10.02 -7.89 -14.21
CA ALA A 249 -9.42 -6.60 -13.93
C ALA A 249 -7.90 -6.60 -14.14
N ASN A 250 -7.20 -7.69 -13.75
CA ASN A 250 -5.75 -7.69 -13.61
C ASN A 250 -4.99 -8.48 -14.68
N TYR A 251 -5.63 -9.49 -15.31
CA TYR A 251 -4.92 -10.47 -16.15
C TYR A 251 -5.41 -10.54 -17.60
N GLN A 252 -6.08 -9.51 -18.11
CA GLN A 252 -6.57 -9.48 -19.51
C GLN A 252 -5.46 -9.74 -20.54
N ALA A 253 -4.24 -9.28 -20.28
CA ALA A 253 -3.09 -9.47 -21.16
C ALA A 253 -2.73 -10.95 -21.35
N TYR A 254 -3.01 -11.79 -20.37
CA TYR A 254 -2.68 -13.22 -20.36
C TYR A 254 -3.80 -14.11 -20.87
N TYR A 255 -5.02 -13.58 -21.12
CA TYR A 255 -6.18 -14.37 -21.53
C TYR A 255 -5.89 -15.23 -22.77
N LEU A 256 -5.23 -14.66 -23.78
CA LEU A 256 -4.93 -15.39 -25.01
C LEU A 256 -3.98 -16.56 -24.77
N ASP A 257 -2.95 -16.36 -23.98
CA ASP A 257 -1.88 -17.35 -23.74
C ASP A 257 -2.37 -18.53 -22.91
N TYR A 258 -3.19 -18.27 -21.89
CA TYR A 258 -3.73 -19.31 -21.00
C TYR A 258 -5.02 -19.96 -21.49
N THR A 259 -5.80 -19.28 -22.33
CA THR A 259 -7.14 -19.73 -22.67
C THR A 259 -7.42 -19.81 -24.16
N GLY A 260 -6.56 -19.21 -24.98
CA GLY A 260 -6.83 -19.03 -26.40
C GLY A 260 -7.95 -18.01 -26.70
N VAL A 261 -8.45 -17.29 -25.70
CA VAL A 261 -9.48 -16.26 -25.80
C VAL A 261 -8.85 -14.89 -25.66
N THR A 262 -9.11 -13.98 -26.60
CA THR A 262 -8.67 -12.59 -26.47
C THR A 262 -9.57 -11.82 -25.49
N ALA A 263 -9.04 -10.75 -24.89
CA ALA A 263 -9.81 -9.88 -24.02
C ALA A 263 -11.04 -9.27 -24.73
N GLU A 264 -10.94 -8.94 -26.03
CA GLU A 264 -12.09 -8.48 -26.81
C GLU A 264 -13.19 -9.54 -26.97
N GLN A 265 -12.79 -10.81 -27.11
CA GLN A 265 -13.76 -11.91 -27.16
C GLN A 265 -14.46 -12.08 -25.81
N ALA A 266 -13.70 -12.02 -24.70
CA ALA A 266 -14.25 -12.12 -23.36
C ALA A 266 -15.14 -10.91 -23.00
N LYS A 267 -14.81 -9.71 -23.48
CA LYS A 267 -15.67 -8.52 -23.36
C LYS A 267 -16.97 -8.66 -24.13
N ALA A 268 -16.97 -9.40 -25.24
CA ALA A 268 -18.15 -9.63 -26.08
C ALA A 268 -19.05 -10.76 -25.57
N ASP A 269 -18.52 -11.69 -24.80
CA ASP A 269 -19.27 -12.81 -24.20
C ASP A 269 -18.76 -13.05 -22.77
N GLU A 270 -19.52 -12.58 -21.77
CA GLU A 270 -19.17 -12.67 -20.33
C GLU A 270 -18.87 -14.10 -19.86
N ARG A 271 -19.44 -15.10 -20.52
CA ARG A 271 -19.16 -16.51 -20.18
C ARG A 271 -17.70 -16.88 -20.39
N LEU A 272 -17.02 -16.22 -21.35
CA LEU A 272 -15.58 -16.42 -21.58
C LEU A 272 -14.72 -15.91 -20.43
N LYS A 273 -15.21 -14.94 -19.65
CA LYS A 273 -14.52 -14.48 -18.44
C LYS A 273 -14.49 -15.56 -17.36
N ILE A 274 -15.58 -16.31 -17.19
CA ILE A 274 -15.63 -17.42 -16.21
C ILE A 274 -14.58 -18.47 -16.57
N TRP A 275 -14.57 -18.90 -17.83
CA TRP A 275 -13.56 -19.85 -18.28
C TRP A 275 -12.12 -19.31 -18.12
N ALA A 276 -11.88 -18.07 -18.53
CA ALA A 276 -10.57 -17.44 -18.36
C ALA A 276 -10.17 -17.35 -16.89
N GLY A 277 -11.09 -16.97 -16.01
CA GLY A 277 -10.86 -16.93 -14.56
C GLY A 277 -10.49 -18.30 -14.00
N MET A 278 -11.23 -19.34 -14.32
CA MET A 278 -10.93 -20.73 -13.92
C MET A 278 -9.53 -21.17 -14.39
N ALA A 279 -9.18 -20.90 -15.65
CA ALA A 279 -7.89 -21.30 -16.21
C ALA A 279 -6.72 -20.55 -15.57
N LEU A 280 -6.87 -19.24 -15.39
CA LEU A 280 -5.84 -18.40 -14.77
C LEU A 280 -5.62 -18.71 -13.28
N TRP A 281 -6.65 -19.22 -12.60
CA TRP A 281 -6.58 -19.64 -11.20
C TRP A 281 -6.23 -21.13 -11.01
N GLY A 282 -5.95 -21.87 -12.12
CA GLY A 282 -5.50 -23.26 -12.06
C GLY A 282 -6.59 -24.32 -11.95
N PHE A 283 -7.85 -23.98 -12.15
CA PHE A 283 -8.99 -24.91 -12.07
C PHE A 283 -9.39 -25.54 -13.40
N GLY A 284 -8.44 -25.68 -14.32
CA GLY A 284 -8.64 -26.42 -15.56
C GLY A 284 -7.77 -25.93 -16.72
N ASP A 285 -7.89 -26.67 -17.85
CA ASP A 285 -7.10 -26.45 -19.05
C ASP A 285 -7.97 -26.27 -20.30
N ALA A 286 -7.55 -25.35 -21.18
CA ALA A 286 -8.19 -25.11 -22.45
C ALA A 286 -7.52 -25.93 -23.58
N ASP A 287 -8.31 -26.64 -24.36
CA ASP A 287 -7.90 -27.13 -25.68
C ASP A 287 -8.48 -26.19 -26.76
N THR A 288 -7.66 -25.26 -27.19
CA THR A 288 -8.11 -24.22 -28.16
C THR A 288 -8.35 -24.78 -29.56
N GLU A 289 -7.71 -25.90 -29.92
CA GLU A 289 -7.93 -26.59 -31.21
C GLU A 289 -9.24 -27.36 -31.19
N ALA A 290 -9.53 -28.06 -30.09
CA ALA A 290 -10.81 -28.79 -29.94
C ALA A 290 -11.98 -27.86 -29.58
N GLY A 291 -11.72 -26.64 -29.11
CA GLY A 291 -12.74 -25.71 -28.62
C GLY A 291 -13.43 -26.22 -27.35
N THR A 292 -12.64 -26.85 -26.46
CA THR A 292 -13.11 -27.40 -25.20
C THR A 292 -12.30 -26.89 -24.03
N TYR A 293 -12.92 -26.93 -22.84
CA TYR A 293 -12.29 -26.65 -21.54
C TYR A 293 -12.52 -27.86 -20.63
N THR A 294 -11.45 -28.32 -19.96
CA THR A 294 -11.53 -29.44 -19.02
C THR A 294 -11.26 -28.94 -17.62
N GLY A 295 -12.27 -29.01 -16.74
CA GLY A 295 -12.15 -28.64 -15.33
C GLY A 295 -11.21 -29.54 -14.55
N SER A 296 -10.53 -28.95 -13.56
CA SER A 296 -9.66 -29.68 -12.64
C SER A 296 -10.11 -29.37 -11.20
N PRO A 297 -10.33 -30.35 -10.32
CA PRO A 297 -9.98 -31.77 -10.49
C PRO A 297 -11.07 -32.65 -11.09
N SER A 298 -12.28 -32.11 -11.43
CA SER A 298 -13.42 -32.97 -11.83
C SER A 298 -13.17 -33.74 -13.12
N GLY A 299 -12.38 -33.23 -14.04
CA GLY A 299 -12.26 -33.74 -15.40
C GLY A 299 -13.50 -33.48 -16.27
N THR A 300 -14.42 -32.61 -15.83
CA THR A 300 -15.61 -32.23 -16.60
C THR A 300 -15.18 -31.46 -17.85
N VAL A 301 -15.75 -31.86 -19.02
CA VAL A 301 -15.42 -31.18 -20.28
C VAL A 301 -16.59 -30.31 -20.70
N TRP A 302 -16.31 -29.01 -20.88
CA TRP A 302 -17.24 -28.05 -21.45
C TRP A 302 -16.84 -27.69 -22.89
N THR A 303 -17.78 -27.20 -23.67
CA THR A 303 -17.52 -26.72 -25.03
C THR A 303 -17.71 -25.21 -25.10
N LEU A 304 -16.83 -24.52 -25.84
CA LEU A 304 -16.83 -23.06 -25.97
C LEU A 304 -17.94 -22.51 -26.87
N THR A 305 -18.79 -23.39 -27.38
CA THR A 305 -19.90 -23.04 -28.23
C THR A 305 -21.16 -23.77 -27.78
N GLY A 306 -22.25 -23.05 -27.57
CA GLY A 306 -23.54 -23.62 -27.22
C GLY A 306 -23.88 -23.57 -25.74
N ASP A 307 -24.66 -24.56 -25.24
CA ASP A 307 -25.22 -24.58 -23.89
C ASP A 307 -24.39 -25.33 -22.87
N SER A 308 -23.22 -25.84 -23.22
CA SER A 308 -22.29 -26.59 -22.37
C SER A 308 -21.09 -25.72 -21.93
N PHE A 309 -21.36 -24.52 -21.50
CA PHE A 309 -20.34 -23.57 -21.02
C PHE A 309 -20.24 -23.67 -19.51
N PRO A 310 -19.06 -23.51 -18.88
CA PRO A 310 -18.96 -23.46 -17.41
C PRO A 310 -19.69 -22.23 -16.85
N THR A 311 -20.34 -22.44 -15.72
CA THR A 311 -20.95 -21.37 -14.91
C THR A 311 -20.10 -21.07 -13.70
N VAL A 312 -20.39 -19.98 -12.98
CA VAL A 312 -19.74 -19.68 -11.69
C VAL A 312 -20.02 -20.80 -10.67
N GLU A 313 -21.19 -21.43 -10.72
CA GLU A 313 -21.52 -22.60 -9.89
C GLU A 313 -20.67 -23.82 -10.24
N ASP A 314 -20.34 -24.03 -11.52
CA ASP A 314 -19.38 -25.06 -11.92
C ASP A 314 -18.00 -24.77 -11.39
N TYR A 315 -17.55 -23.50 -11.42
CA TYR A 315 -16.28 -23.07 -10.84
C TYR A 315 -16.25 -23.31 -9.33
N PHE A 316 -17.26 -22.85 -8.62
CA PHE A 316 -17.41 -23.13 -7.19
C PHE A 316 -17.30 -24.63 -6.88
N ASN A 317 -17.95 -25.48 -7.69
CA ASN A 317 -17.88 -26.92 -7.51
C ASN A 317 -16.47 -27.49 -7.76
N GLU A 318 -15.69 -26.93 -8.69
CA GLU A 318 -14.29 -27.31 -8.87
C GLU A 318 -13.45 -26.96 -7.63
N ILE A 319 -13.63 -25.76 -7.04
CA ILE A 319 -12.98 -25.35 -5.79
C ILE A 319 -13.30 -26.37 -4.69
N ILE A 320 -14.59 -26.65 -4.45
CA ILE A 320 -15.00 -27.61 -3.40
C ILE A 320 -14.42 -29.00 -3.64
N LEU A 321 -14.36 -29.45 -4.90
CA LEU A 321 -13.77 -30.74 -5.23
C LEU A 321 -12.25 -30.79 -5.01
N ALA A 322 -11.55 -29.70 -5.28
CA ALA A 322 -10.11 -29.59 -5.05
C ALA A 322 -9.73 -29.78 -3.57
N TYR A 323 -10.63 -29.34 -2.69
CA TYR A 323 -10.47 -29.47 -1.22
C TYR A 323 -11.29 -30.62 -0.63
N GLU A 324 -11.61 -31.66 -1.43
CA GLU A 324 -12.30 -32.89 -1.00
C GLU A 324 -13.65 -32.64 -0.28
N GLY A 325 -14.30 -31.50 -0.53
CA GLY A 325 -15.54 -31.07 0.10
C GLY A 325 -15.35 -30.30 1.40
N ASP A 326 -14.11 -30.01 1.79
CA ASP A 326 -13.79 -29.26 2.99
C ASP A 326 -13.77 -27.75 2.66
N ILE A 327 -14.85 -27.06 3.01
CA ILE A 327 -15.01 -25.62 2.78
C ILE A 327 -14.06 -24.79 3.68
N ILE A 328 -13.60 -25.34 4.80
CA ILE A 328 -12.66 -24.66 5.70
C ILE A 328 -11.27 -24.71 5.10
N ALA A 329 -10.89 -25.86 4.50
CA ALA A 329 -9.63 -25.97 3.79
C ALA A 329 -9.59 -25.08 2.52
N ALA A 330 -10.75 -24.76 1.92
CA ALA A 330 -10.85 -23.88 0.77
C ALA A 330 -10.91 -22.38 1.13
N ASP A 331 -10.73 -22.01 2.39
CA ASP A 331 -10.96 -20.65 2.91
C ASP A 331 -10.13 -19.58 2.20
N GLY A 332 -8.91 -19.92 1.80
CA GLY A 332 -7.99 -19.03 1.08
C GLY A 332 -8.21 -18.93 -0.43
N GLU A 333 -9.10 -19.74 -1.04
CA GLU A 333 -9.38 -19.71 -2.48
C GLU A 333 -10.27 -18.51 -2.86
N THR A 334 -9.73 -17.33 -2.72
CA THR A 334 -10.41 -16.07 -2.98
C THR A 334 -9.44 -15.01 -3.48
N ALA A 335 -9.95 -14.07 -4.27
CA ALA A 335 -9.17 -12.89 -4.69
C ALA A 335 -9.12 -11.77 -3.63
N ASN A 336 -9.83 -11.94 -2.52
CA ASN A 336 -10.03 -10.93 -1.48
C ASN A 336 -9.80 -11.52 -0.08
N GLU A 337 -10.69 -11.18 0.86
CA GLU A 337 -10.63 -11.73 2.23
C GLU A 337 -11.04 -13.21 2.26
N PRO A 338 -10.51 -14.00 3.22
CA PRO A 338 -10.91 -15.38 3.42
C PRO A 338 -12.43 -15.54 3.51
N PHE A 339 -12.95 -16.63 2.97
CA PHE A 339 -14.40 -16.87 2.95
C PHE A 339 -15.01 -16.90 4.35
N SER A 340 -14.29 -17.46 5.33
CA SER A 340 -14.73 -17.52 6.72
C SER A 340 -14.92 -16.15 7.33
N ALA A 341 -14.02 -15.21 7.06
CA ALA A 341 -14.12 -13.83 7.56
C ALA A 341 -15.37 -13.12 7.01
N VAL A 342 -15.59 -13.21 5.70
CA VAL A 342 -16.77 -12.64 5.03
C VAL A 342 -18.06 -13.32 5.51
N ALA A 343 -18.04 -14.65 5.64
CA ALA A 343 -19.20 -15.41 6.08
C ALA A 343 -19.55 -15.13 7.55
N LYS A 344 -18.55 -15.01 8.42
CA LYS A 344 -18.71 -14.66 9.83
C LYS A 344 -19.37 -13.29 10.00
N ASP A 345 -18.83 -12.28 9.33
CA ASP A 345 -19.42 -10.93 9.35
C ASP A 345 -20.87 -10.96 8.84
N ARG A 346 -21.14 -11.67 7.75
CA ARG A 346 -22.48 -11.82 7.20
C ARG A 346 -23.42 -12.58 8.13
N PHE A 347 -22.95 -13.62 8.81
CA PHE A 347 -23.72 -14.38 9.79
C PHE A 347 -24.14 -13.50 10.97
N ILE A 348 -23.19 -12.73 11.54
CA ILE A 348 -23.49 -11.81 12.62
C ILE A 348 -24.52 -10.77 12.18
N ARG A 349 -24.36 -10.18 10.99
CA ARG A 349 -25.31 -9.19 10.43
C ARG A 349 -26.70 -9.75 10.13
N GLN A 350 -26.83 -11.03 9.85
CA GLN A 350 -28.13 -11.64 9.52
C GLN A 350 -28.83 -12.25 10.73
N GLU A 351 -28.07 -12.81 11.67
CA GLU A 351 -28.62 -13.50 12.83
C GLU A 351 -28.64 -12.61 14.10
N GLY A 352 -27.64 -11.73 14.27
CA GLY A 352 -27.61 -10.82 15.41
C GLY A 352 -28.83 -9.90 15.56
N PRO A 353 -29.30 -9.23 14.48
CA PRO A 353 -30.49 -8.38 14.54
C PRO A 353 -31.79 -9.12 14.88
N LYS A 354 -31.82 -10.45 14.75
CA LYS A 354 -32.95 -11.28 15.17
C LYS A 354 -32.97 -11.53 16.67
N ASP A 355 -31.95 -11.09 17.42
CA ASP A 355 -31.90 -11.26 18.86
C ASP A 355 -32.93 -10.34 19.54
N PRO A 356 -33.87 -10.92 20.33
CA PRO A 356 -34.91 -10.12 20.96
C PRO A 356 -34.43 -9.08 21.98
N SER A 357 -33.16 -9.16 22.41
CA SER A 357 -32.56 -8.20 23.35
C SER A 357 -32.24 -6.85 22.73
N LEU A 358 -32.13 -6.77 21.39
CA LEU A 358 -31.86 -5.50 20.67
C LEU A 358 -33.08 -4.58 20.52
N GLY A 359 -34.29 -5.11 20.59
CA GLY A 359 -35.48 -4.35 20.22
C GLY A 359 -35.66 -4.25 18.70
N ASP A 360 -36.59 -3.37 18.27
CA ASP A 360 -36.97 -3.23 16.85
C ASP A 360 -36.17 -2.12 16.12
N ASP A 361 -35.33 -1.33 16.81
CA ASP A 361 -34.78 -0.05 16.26
C ASP A 361 -33.37 -0.18 15.66
N GLY A 362 -32.67 -1.34 15.78
CA GLY A 362 -31.31 -1.54 15.28
C GLY A 362 -30.28 -0.56 15.87
N ILE A 363 -29.15 -0.37 15.17
CA ILE A 363 -28.09 0.59 15.51
C ILE A 363 -28.16 1.76 14.52
N PRO A 364 -28.63 2.94 14.94
CA PRO A 364 -28.98 3.99 13.99
C PRO A 364 -27.78 4.76 13.43
N ASN A 365 -26.64 4.79 14.14
CA ASN A 365 -25.45 5.56 13.73
C ASN A 365 -24.16 4.95 14.27
N ILE A 366 -23.04 5.50 13.79
CA ILE A 366 -21.68 5.19 14.27
C ILE A 366 -21.37 6.18 15.40
N ALA A 367 -21.33 5.70 16.63
CA ALA A 367 -21.19 6.54 17.81
C ALA A 367 -19.92 7.43 17.82
N GLY A 368 -18.86 6.95 17.17
CA GLY A 368 -17.58 7.65 17.04
C GLY A 368 -17.53 8.69 15.92
N ILE A 369 -18.55 8.83 15.05
CA ILE A 369 -18.56 9.83 13.97
C ILE A 369 -19.62 10.87 14.27
N LYS A 370 -19.21 12.14 14.44
CA LYS A 370 -20.11 13.22 14.87
C LYS A 370 -19.94 14.47 14.04
N LYS A 371 -21.02 15.02 13.53
CA LYS A 371 -21.10 16.39 13.02
C LYS A 371 -21.22 17.35 14.21
N LEU A 372 -20.27 18.27 14.36
CA LEU A 372 -20.29 19.28 15.43
C LEU A 372 -20.83 20.63 14.93
N SER A 373 -20.59 20.95 13.66
CA SER A 373 -21.10 22.14 12.97
C SER A 373 -21.09 21.90 11.45
N ASP A 374 -21.45 22.90 10.66
CA ASP A 374 -21.39 22.80 9.19
C ASP A 374 -19.95 22.73 8.64
N THR A 375 -18.95 22.99 9.49
CA THR A 375 -17.53 22.93 9.11
C THR A 375 -16.68 22.01 9.99
N GLN A 376 -17.31 21.25 10.92
CA GLN A 376 -16.56 20.41 11.85
C GLN A 376 -17.15 19.01 11.98
N VAL A 377 -16.28 18.02 11.82
CA VAL A 377 -16.57 16.60 12.05
C VAL A 377 -15.55 16.02 13.01
N GLU A 378 -16.03 15.31 14.02
CA GLU A 378 -15.23 14.60 15.02
C GLU A 378 -15.30 13.09 14.75
N VAL A 379 -14.15 12.43 14.74
CA VAL A 379 -14.07 10.96 14.70
C VAL A 379 -13.32 10.47 15.93
N THR A 380 -13.92 9.56 16.69
CA THR A 380 -13.33 8.95 17.90
C THR A 380 -13.08 7.47 17.67
N ILE A 381 -11.86 7.04 17.97
CA ILE A 381 -11.45 5.61 17.91
C ILE A 381 -11.14 5.08 19.30
N ALA A 382 -11.27 3.78 19.51
CA ALA A 382 -10.76 3.10 20.70
C ALA A 382 -9.24 3.00 20.63
N GLY A 383 -8.57 3.27 21.74
CA GLY A 383 -7.12 3.25 21.85
C GLY A 383 -6.42 4.36 21.08
N LEU A 384 -5.14 4.13 20.78
CA LEU A 384 -4.31 5.01 19.99
C LEU A 384 -3.72 4.22 18.81
N ASP A 385 -4.04 4.62 17.59
CA ASP A 385 -3.45 4.10 16.35
C ASP A 385 -2.82 5.27 15.57
N ALA A 386 -1.50 5.32 15.52
CA ALA A 386 -0.77 6.37 14.84
C ALA A 386 -0.99 6.39 13.31
N SER A 387 -1.43 5.28 12.72
CA SER A 387 -1.75 5.19 11.29
C SER A 387 -3.16 5.65 10.95
N ALA A 388 -4.05 5.73 11.94
CA ALA A 388 -5.47 6.03 11.71
C ALA A 388 -5.69 7.38 11.00
N ILE A 389 -4.86 8.40 11.30
CA ILE A 389 -4.98 9.73 10.67
C ILE A 389 -4.90 9.68 9.15
N TYR A 390 -4.02 8.84 8.59
CA TYR A 390 -3.89 8.66 7.13
C TYR A 390 -5.11 7.97 6.52
N LYS A 391 -5.70 7.04 7.25
CA LYS A 391 -6.89 6.29 6.82
C LYS A 391 -8.18 7.11 6.95
N LEU A 392 -8.22 8.03 7.92
CA LEU A 392 -9.35 8.97 8.13
C LEU A 392 -9.32 10.14 7.14
N GLY A 393 -8.21 10.39 6.47
CA GLY A 393 -8.05 11.47 5.50
C GLY A 393 -8.73 11.17 4.15
N VAL A 394 -10.01 10.80 4.16
CA VAL A 394 -10.76 10.44 2.95
C VAL A 394 -10.93 11.59 1.98
N GLN A 395 -11.14 11.27 0.69
CA GLN A 395 -11.58 12.23 -0.32
C GLN A 395 -13.04 12.56 -0.09
N VAL A 396 -13.35 13.87 0.03
CA VAL A 396 -14.72 14.31 0.34
C VAL A 396 -15.57 14.26 -0.92
N THR A 397 -16.68 13.54 -0.85
CA THR A 397 -17.60 13.34 -1.96
C THR A 397 -18.88 14.14 -1.75
N PRO A 398 -19.38 14.83 -2.79
CA PRO A 398 -20.61 15.62 -2.67
C PRO A 398 -21.85 14.75 -2.49
N LEU A 399 -22.55 14.96 -1.38
CA LEU A 399 -23.82 14.29 -1.05
C LEU A 399 -24.86 14.47 -2.16
N HIS A 400 -25.03 15.69 -2.66
CA HIS A 400 -26.04 16.01 -3.69
C HIS A 400 -25.80 15.30 -5.04
N TYR A 401 -24.57 14.82 -5.30
CA TYR A 401 -24.23 14.10 -6.52
C TYR A 401 -24.23 12.58 -6.39
N TYR A 402 -23.61 12.08 -5.32
CA TYR A 402 -23.47 10.64 -5.08
C TYR A 402 -24.60 10.06 -4.27
N GLY A 403 -25.26 10.85 -3.43
CA GLY A 403 -26.37 10.46 -2.57
C GLY A 403 -27.71 10.99 -3.05
N ASP A 404 -28.66 11.00 -2.11
CA ASP A 404 -29.99 11.58 -2.24
C ASP A 404 -30.25 12.53 -1.06
N GLU A 405 -30.22 13.84 -1.32
CA GLU A 405 -30.45 14.87 -0.28
C GLU A 405 -31.79 14.70 0.45
N SER A 406 -32.82 14.13 -0.20
CA SER A 406 -34.10 13.86 0.45
C SER A 406 -34.04 12.74 1.49
N LYS A 407 -32.95 11.94 1.48
CA LYS A 407 -32.63 10.90 2.43
C LYS A 407 -31.55 11.33 3.43
N TYR A 408 -31.20 12.60 3.46
CA TYR A 408 -30.23 13.13 4.40
C TYR A 408 -30.91 13.96 5.49
N ASP A 409 -30.72 13.55 6.73
CA ASP A 409 -31.12 14.28 7.94
C ASP A 409 -30.26 13.73 9.10
N TYR A 410 -29.14 14.40 9.38
CA TYR A 410 -28.19 13.96 10.40
C TYR A 410 -28.84 13.75 11.77
N ASP A 411 -29.70 14.65 12.19
CA ASP A 411 -30.37 14.59 13.51
C ASP A 411 -31.33 13.39 13.63
N ASN A 412 -31.82 12.90 12.50
CA ASN A 412 -32.68 11.72 12.42
C ASN A 412 -31.97 10.46 11.93
N ASN A 413 -30.61 10.46 11.93
CA ASN A 413 -29.76 9.33 11.50
C ASN A 413 -30.03 8.87 10.06
N MET A 414 -30.23 9.81 9.16
CA MET A 414 -30.36 9.59 7.72
C MET A 414 -29.13 10.17 7.03
N PHE A 415 -28.43 9.36 6.26
CA PHE A 415 -27.08 9.69 5.74
C PHE A 415 -26.99 9.77 4.21
N GLY A 416 -28.11 10.03 3.52
CA GLY A 416 -28.17 10.29 2.09
C GLY A 416 -28.37 9.05 1.21
N PHE A 417 -28.55 7.88 1.79
CA PHE A 417 -28.85 6.62 1.10
C PHE A 417 -29.51 5.61 2.05
N ASP A 418 -30.07 4.54 1.54
CA ASP A 418 -30.65 3.49 2.36
C ASP A 418 -29.54 2.53 2.80
N PHE A 419 -29.51 2.14 4.07
CA PHE A 419 -28.54 1.22 4.64
C PHE A 419 -28.45 -0.07 3.81
N GLY A 420 -27.22 -0.43 3.38
CA GLY A 420 -26.93 -1.59 2.53
C GLY A 420 -27.18 -1.37 1.05
N ASP A 421 -27.64 -0.21 0.59
CA ASP A 421 -27.88 0.10 -0.82
C ASP A 421 -26.84 1.07 -1.39
N MET A 422 -25.86 0.52 -2.13
CA MET A 422 -24.81 1.28 -2.81
C MET A 422 -25.17 1.68 -4.25
N SER A 423 -26.39 1.43 -4.70
CA SER A 423 -26.78 1.61 -6.11
C SER A 423 -26.55 3.04 -6.65
N LEU A 424 -26.77 4.07 -5.81
CA LEU A 424 -26.53 5.48 -6.18
C LEU A 424 -25.05 5.74 -6.49
N MET A 425 -24.15 5.29 -5.59
CA MET A 425 -22.72 5.45 -5.74
C MET A 425 -22.17 4.61 -6.89
N GLN A 426 -22.64 3.36 -7.04
CA GLN A 426 -22.27 2.46 -8.13
C GLN A 426 -22.66 3.03 -9.50
N ALA A 427 -23.81 3.71 -9.61
CA ALA A 427 -24.24 4.37 -10.86
C ALA A 427 -23.28 5.52 -11.27
N LYS A 428 -22.37 5.96 -10.38
CA LYS A 428 -21.42 7.04 -10.62
C LYS A 428 -19.97 6.54 -10.73
N THR A 429 -19.74 5.24 -10.77
CA THR A 429 -18.40 4.63 -10.79
C THR A 429 -17.46 5.23 -11.84
N SER A 430 -17.95 5.49 -13.05
CA SER A 430 -17.15 6.05 -14.15
C SER A 430 -17.34 7.55 -14.40
N MET A 431 -18.04 8.24 -13.51
CA MET A 431 -18.37 9.66 -13.67
C MET A 431 -18.07 10.43 -12.38
N PRO A 432 -16.79 10.71 -12.08
CA PRO A 432 -16.44 11.39 -10.83
C PRO A 432 -16.83 12.86 -10.85
N MET A 433 -17.21 13.39 -9.67
CA MET A 433 -17.42 14.80 -9.41
C MET A 433 -16.95 15.14 -7.99
N GLY A 434 -16.23 16.24 -7.85
CA GLY A 434 -15.68 16.67 -6.56
C GLY A 434 -15.14 18.10 -6.62
N ALA A 435 -14.30 18.46 -5.65
CA ALA A 435 -13.74 19.80 -5.48
C ALA A 435 -12.29 19.92 -5.96
N GLY A 436 -11.78 18.97 -6.75
CA GLY A 436 -10.40 18.96 -7.26
C GLY A 436 -10.11 20.03 -8.29
N PRO A 437 -8.83 20.15 -8.72
CA PRO A 437 -8.40 21.18 -9.68
C PRO A 437 -9.06 21.07 -11.05
N TYR A 438 -9.52 19.89 -11.42
CA TYR A 438 -10.20 19.65 -12.68
C TYR A 438 -11.56 19.00 -12.49
N ARG A 439 -12.49 19.28 -13.40
CA ARG A 439 -13.74 18.56 -13.51
C ARG A 439 -13.67 17.51 -14.63
N TYR A 440 -14.19 16.34 -14.37
CA TYR A 440 -14.36 15.29 -15.35
C TYR A 440 -15.42 15.68 -16.38
N VAL A 441 -15.13 15.46 -17.66
CA VAL A 441 -16.07 15.73 -18.75
C VAL A 441 -16.65 14.43 -19.31
N LYS A 442 -15.76 13.52 -19.71
CA LYS A 442 -16.15 12.21 -20.29
C LYS A 442 -14.92 11.30 -20.44
N PHE A 443 -15.19 10.00 -20.58
CA PHE A 443 -14.26 9.04 -21.14
C PHE A 443 -14.76 8.60 -22.50
N GLU A 444 -13.98 8.78 -23.54
CA GLU A 444 -14.35 8.44 -24.92
C GLU A 444 -13.09 8.18 -25.77
N ASN A 445 -13.12 7.11 -26.57
CA ASN A 445 -12.00 6.73 -27.44
C ASN A 445 -10.67 6.55 -26.67
N LYS A 446 -10.71 5.89 -25.50
CA LYS A 446 -9.57 5.68 -24.63
C LYS A 446 -8.92 6.98 -24.14
N ILE A 447 -9.70 8.03 -23.96
CA ILE A 447 -9.25 9.33 -23.44
C ILE A 447 -10.23 9.81 -22.37
N VAL A 448 -9.70 10.11 -21.19
CA VAL A 448 -10.41 10.88 -20.15
C VAL A 448 -10.21 12.36 -20.45
N TYR A 449 -11.29 13.09 -20.57
CA TYR A 449 -11.30 14.53 -20.85
C TYR A 449 -11.62 15.31 -19.59
N PHE A 450 -10.80 16.33 -19.32
CA PHE A 450 -10.99 17.24 -18.19
C PHE A 450 -11.04 18.70 -18.66
N GLU A 451 -11.73 19.50 -17.85
CA GLU A 451 -11.70 20.97 -17.90
C GLU A 451 -11.32 21.53 -16.53
N GLY A 452 -10.60 22.63 -16.49
CA GLY A 452 -10.22 23.30 -15.25
C GLY A 452 -11.44 23.65 -14.40
N ASN A 453 -11.35 23.41 -13.09
CA ASN A 453 -12.38 23.76 -12.13
C ASN A 453 -12.21 25.23 -11.71
N GLU A 454 -13.13 26.10 -12.12
CA GLU A 454 -13.09 27.52 -11.79
C GLU A 454 -13.39 27.82 -10.30
N TYR A 455 -13.91 26.83 -9.59
CA TYR A 455 -14.22 26.89 -8.17
C TYR A 455 -13.13 26.26 -7.27
N TYR A 456 -12.04 25.76 -7.87
CA TYR A 456 -11.00 25.13 -7.08
C TYR A 456 -10.36 26.11 -6.08
N TYR A 457 -10.28 25.73 -4.81
CA TYR A 457 -9.79 26.61 -3.74
C TYR A 457 -8.31 27.04 -3.92
N GLY A 458 -7.50 26.25 -4.62
CA GLY A 458 -6.12 26.59 -5.02
C GLY A 458 -6.04 27.54 -6.22
N GLY A 459 -7.18 27.87 -6.84
CA GLY A 459 -7.28 28.71 -8.02
C GLY A 459 -7.52 27.91 -9.32
N GLU A 460 -8.14 28.58 -10.32
CA GLU A 460 -8.40 27.94 -11.63
C GLU A 460 -7.05 27.54 -12.29
N PRO A 461 -6.91 26.26 -12.75
CA PRO A 461 -5.69 25.78 -13.40
C PRO A 461 -5.30 26.62 -14.62
N TYR A 462 -4.01 26.90 -14.77
CA TYR A 462 -3.47 27.66 -15.89
C TYR A 462 -3.66 26.94 -17.23
N THR A 463 -3.47 25.63 -17.23
CA THR A 463 -3.81 24.77 -18.37
C THR A 463 -5.24 24.25 -18.21
N TYR A 464 -6.19 24.89 -18.90
CA TYR A 464 -7.62 24.64 -18.69
C TYR A 464 -8.10 23.28 -19.20
N TYR A 465 -7.58 22.80 -20.34
CA TYR A 465 -7.96 21.50 -20.90
C TYR A 465 -6.89 20.47 -20.64
N MET A 466 -7.29 19.30 -20.12
CA MET A 466 -6.39 18.17 -19.89
C MET A 466 -7.00 16.87 -20.42
N GLN A 467 -6.15 15.96 -20.85
CA GLN A 467 -6.53 14.66 -21.38
C GLN A 467 -5.60 13.59 -20.80
N PHE A 468 -6.17 12.55 -20.22
CA PHE A 468 -5.44 11.33 -19.90
C PHE A 468 -5.72 10.32 -21.02
N LYS A 469 -4.71 9.98 -21.78
CA LYS A 469 -4.81 9.19 -22.99
C LYS A 469 -4.17 7.84 -22.81
N VAL A 470 -4.90 6.76 -23.10
CA VAL A 470 -4.31 5.42 -23.15
C VAL A 470 -3.21 5.37 -24.21
N THR A 471 -2.03 4.93 -23.77
CA THR A 471 -0.79 4.93 -24.55
C THR A 471 0.04 3.73 -24.15
N ASP A 472 0.38 2.89 -25.11
CA ASP A 472 1.26 1.75 -24.88
C ASP A 472 2.64 2.20 -24.41
N ASP A 473 3.30 1.45 -23.55
CA ASP A 473 4.58 1.85 -22.95
C ASP A 473 5.65 2.17 -24.00
N ALA A 474 5.68 1.42 -25.10
CA ALA A 474 6.59 1.64 -26.22
C ALA A 474 6.35 2.98 -26.95
N ASP A 475 5.16 3.57 -26.81
CA ASP A 475 4.78 4.82 -27.48
C ASP A 475 4.92 6.06 -26.57
N LYS A 476 5.16 5.88 -25.25
CA LYS A 476 5.29 6.98 -24.29
C LYS A 476 6.46 7.90 -24.62
N ILE A 477 7.68 7.37 -24.73
CA ILE A 477 8.89 8.17 -25.01
C ILE A 477 8.83 8.83 -26.39
N PRO A 478 8.54 8.10 -27.50
CA PRO A 478 8.36 8.73 -28.82
C PRO A 478 7.26 9.79 -28.84
N GLY A 479 6.16 9.54 -28.12
CA GLY A 479 5.04 10.44 -28.02
C GLY A 479 5.40 11.79 -27.40
N VAL A 480 6.14 11.78 -26.29
CA VAL A 480 6.63 12.99 -25.62
C VAL A 480 7.65 13.73 -26.49
N ALA A 481 8.59 12.99 -27.09
CA ALA A 481 9.61 13.58 -27.96
C ALA A 481 9.02 14.31 -29.18
N THR A 482 7.89 13.81 -29.70
CA THR A 482 7.20 14.39 -30.90
C THR A 482 6.08 15.36 -30.54
N GLY A 483 5.69 15.45 -29.26
CA GLY A 483 4.62 16.33 -28.77
C GLY A 483 3.21 15.82 -29.07
N THR A 484 3.03 14.52 -29.29
CA THR A 484 1.72 13.85 -29.35
C THR A 484 1.20 13.50 -27.97
N ILE A 485 2.09 13.48 -27.00
CA ILE A 485 1.87 13.38 -25.55
C ILE A 485 2.76 14.46 -24.94
N ASP A 486 2.33 15.03 -23.82
CA ASP A 486 3.07 16.08 -23.13
C ASP A 486 3.78 15.59 -21.88
N ILE A 487 3.17 14.62 -21.18
CA ILE A 487 3.71 13.98 -19.97
C ILE A 487 3.49 12.47 -20.06
N ALA A 488 4.43 11.69 -19.60
CA ALA A 488 4.29 10.24 -19.43
C ALA A 488 5.24 9.69 -18.35
N ASP A 489 4.96 8.47 -17.89
CA ASP A 489 5.68 7.70 -16.88
C ASP A 489 6.23 6.38 -17.46
N PRO A 490 7.16 6.41 -18.42
CA PRO A 490 7.70 5.18 -18.99
C PRO A 490 8.49 4.39 -17.94
N SER A 491 8.66 3.10 -18.18
CA SER A 491 9.70 2.32 -17.49
C SER A 491 11.05 3.05 -17.54
N PHE A 492 11.92 2.83 -16.53
CA PHE A 492 13.16 3.60 -16.44
C PHE A 492 14.38 2.70 -16.24
N GLY A 493 14.66 1.89 -17.25
CA GLY A 493 15.87 1.06 -17.35
C GLY A 493 16.93 1.67 -18.27
N ASN A 494 18.01 0.91 -18.53
CA ASN A 494 19.10 1.33 -19.40
C ASN A 494 18.64 1.57 -20.86
N LYS A 495 17.64 0.81 -21.31
CA LYS A 495 17.07 0.91 -22.66
C LYS A 495 16.36 2.26 -22.81
N GLU A 496 15.50 2.61 -21.86
CA GLU A 496 14.68 3.83 -21.90
C GLU A 496 15.56 5.08 -21.76
N VAL A 497 16.57 5.06 -20.90
CA VAL A 497 17.55 6.15 -20.79
C VAL A 497 18.29 6.37 -22.11
N THR A 498 18.69 5.30 -22.79
CA THR A 498 19.34 5.40 -24.11
C THR A 498 18.39 5.99 -25.14
N GLU A 499 17.13 5.58 -25.11
CA GLU A 499 16.10 6.10 -26.02
C GLU A 499 15.81 7.58 -25.76
N ILE A 500 15.56 7.98 -24.50
CA ILE A 500 15.33 9.38 -24.11
C ILE A 500 16.51 10.26 -24.51
N SER A 501 17.72 9.84 -24.17
CA SER A 501 18.94 10.57 -24.50
C SER A 501 19.16 10.69 -26.01
N GLY A 502 18.71 9.70 -26.78
CA GLY A 502 18.79 9.70 -28.25
C GLY A 502 17.89 10.73 -28.91
N TYR A 503 16.80 11.17 -28.27
CA TYR A 503 15.93 12.25 -28.76
C TYR A 503 16.51 13.65 -28.48
N ASN A 504 17.19 13.83 -27.36
CA ASN A 504 17.75 15.12 -26.96
C ASN A 504 19.06 15.45 -27.72
N SER A 505 19.19 16.67 -28.18
CA SER A 505 20.36 17.10 -28.96
C SER A 505 21.67 17.12 -28.16
N ASN A 506 21.58 17.20 -26.82
CA ASN A 506 22.74 17.13 -25.91
C ASN A 506 23.14 15.70 -25.53
N GLY A 507 22.35 14.69 -25.89
CA GLY A 507 22.60 13.28 -25.52
C GLY A 507 22.33 12.93 -24.07
N GLU A 508 21.61 13.80 -23.34
CA GLU A 508 21.27 13.61 -21.94
C GLU A 508 19.77 13.28 -21.78
N THR A 509 19.34 12.79 -20.63
CA THR A 509 17.94 12.48 -20.35
C THR A 509 17.05 13.73 -20.25
N SER A 510 17.64 14.89 -19.99
CA SER A 510 16.94 16.18 -20.02
C SER A 510 17.56 17.10 -21.06
N GLY A 511 16.74 17.59 -21.99
CA GLY A 511 17.23 18.42 -23.10
C GLY A 511 16.11 19.18 -23.81
N ASP A 512 16.30 19.39 -25.11
CA ASP A 512 15.44 20.24 -25.95
C ASP A 512 14.13 19.54 -26.41
N LYS A 513 14.02 18.24 -26.25
CA LYS A 513 12.82 17.46 -26.59
C LYS A 513 12.11 16.91 -25.39
N ILE A 514 12.87 16.25 -24.52
CA ILE A 514 12.38 15.57 -23.32
C ILE A 514 13.10 16.17 -22.12
N PHE A 515 12.35 16.56 -21.12
CA PHE A 515 12.82 16.86 -19.77
C PHE A 515 12.39 15.72 -18.85
N THR A 516 13.33 15.20 -18.07
CA THR A 516 13.08 14.05 -17.19
C THR A 516 13.25 14.44 -15.74
N ASN A 517 12.21 14.22 -14.95
CA ASN A 517 12.28 14.20 -13.49
C ASN A 517 12.34 12.76 -13.02
N THR A 518 13.17 12.49 -12.00
CA THR A 518 13.26 11.18 -11.35
C THR A 518 12.74 11.26 -9.93
N VAL A 519 12.07 10.19 -9.51
CA VAL A 519 11.50 10.06 -8.17
C VAL A 519 11.90 8.70 -7.64
N ASP A 520 12.42 8.64 -6.42
CA ASP A 520 12.69 7.36 -5.76
C ASP A 520 11.36 6.59 -5.58
N ASN A 521 11.36 5.31 -5.97
CA ASN A 521 10.19 4.47 -5.78
C ASN A 521 9.89 4.30 -4.29
N LEU A 522 8.63 4.28 -3.90
CA LEU A 522 8.25 4.09 -2.50
C LEU A 522 8.69 2.71 -1.96
N GLY A 523 8.67 1.69 -2.81
CA GLY A 523 9.14 0.35 -2.47
C GLY A 523 10.66 0.17 -2.59
N TYR A 524 11.15 -0.98 -2.16
CA TYR A 524 12.56 -1.36 -2.25
C TYR A 524 12.74 -2.85 -2.48
N GLY A 525 13.85 -3.22 -3.13
CA GLY A 525 14.24 -4.62 -3.38
C GLY A 525 15.11 -5.19 -2.27
N TYR A 526 14.91 -6.44 -1.94
CA TYR A 526 15.61 -7.13 -0.86
C TYR A 526 15.90 -8.60 -1.19
N ILE A 527 16.77 -9.21 -0.39
CA ILE A 527 16.90 -10.67 -0.29
C ILE A 527 16.51 -11.07 1.13
N GLY A 528 15.48 -11.91 1.23
CA GLY A 528 15.03 -12.49 2.49
C GLY A 528 15.77 -13.78 2.84
N ILE A 529 15.90 -14.04 4.15
CA ILE A 529 16.49 -15.28 4.70
C ILE A 529 15.55 -15.78 5.79
N ASN A 530 14.94 -16.93 5.60
CA ASN A 530 13.99 -17.49 6.55
C ASN A 530 14.70 -18.10 7.77
N ALA A 531 14.54 -17.52 8.94
CA ALA A 531 15.13 -18.02 10.17
C ALA A 531 14.63 -19.43 10.55
N GLY A 532 13.40 -19.78 10.15
CA GLY A 532 12.81 -21.10 10.39
C GLY A 532 13.54 -22.23 9.65
N THR A 533 14.16 -21.93 8.51
CA THR A 533 14.85 -22.92 7.64
C THR A 533 16.36 -22.73 7.59
N VAL A 534 16.87 -21.53 7.91
CA VAL A 534 18.29 -21.18 7.94
C VAL A 534 18.70 -20.90 9.38
N ASN A 535 18.99 -21.96 10.11
CA ASN A 535 19.33 -21.92 11.55
C ASN A 535 20.29 -23.05 11.94
N VAL A 536 20.76 -23.00 13.18
CA VAL A 536 21.61 -24.02 13.83
C VAL A 536 20.79 -24.66 14.94
N ASP A 537 20.75 -25.99 14.95
CA ASP A 537 20.11 -26.85 15.94
C ASP A 537 18.61 -26.55 16.22
N GLY A 538 17.94 -25.86 15.27
CA GLY A 538 16.52 -25.46 15.38
C GLY A 538 16.28 -24.25 16.30
N ASP A 539 17.31 -23.64 16.89
CA ASP A 539 17.21 -22.42 17.68
C ASP A 539 17.40 -21.19 16.79
N ILE A 540 16.26 -20.69 16.27
CA ILE A 540 16.25 -19.62 15.26
C ILE A 540 16.84 -18.29 15.75
N GLY A 541 16.79 -18.02 17.05
CA GLY A 541 17.24 -16.79 17.71
C GLY A 541 18.64 -16.87 18.32
N SER A 542 19.30 -18.05 18.30
CA SER A 542 20.63 -18.21 18.89
C SER A 542 21.68 -17.38 18.15
N ASP A 543 22.78 -17.05 18.85
CA ASP A 543 23.91 -16.33 18.25
C ASP A 543 24.50 -17.10 17.08
N GLU A 544 24.59 -18.42 17.17
CA GLU A 544 25.05 -19.29 16.10
C GLU A 544 24.15 -19.24 14.85
N SER A 545 22.82 -19.22 15.05
CA SER A 545 21.86 -19.09 13.95
C SER A 545 21.91 -17.72 13.30
N LYS A 546 22.05 -16.65 14.08
CA LYS A 546 22.27 -15.29 13.58
C LYS A 546 23.60 -15.21 12.82
N SER A 547 24.67 -15.80 13.33
CA SER A 547 25.99 -15.83 12.65
C SER A 547 25.94 -16.57 11.33
N LEU A 548 25.19 -17.68 11.24
CA LEU A 548 24.95 -18.37 9.97
C LEU A 548 24.30 -17.43 8.92
N ARG A 549 23.24 -16.74 9.31
CA ARG A 549 22.57 -15.80 8.40
C ARG A 549 23.43 -14.56 8.11
N LYS A 550 24.20 -14.06 9.08
CA LYS A 550 25.17 -12.96 8.88
C LYS A 550 26.26 -13.34 7.89
N ALA A 551 26.72 -14.59 7.86
CA ALA A 551 27.66 -15.06 6.86
C ALA A 551 27.11 -14.88 5.43
N PHE A 552 25.86 -15.29 5.19
CA PHE A 552 25.21 -15.09 3.89
C PHE A 552 24.96 -13.61 3.61
N ALA A 553 24.43 -12.88 4.59
CA ALA A 553 24.09 -11.47 4.44
C ALA A 553 25.33 -10.58 4.16
N THR A 554 26.48 -10.90 4.72
CA THR A 554 27.76 -10.21 4.46
C THR A 554 28.17 -10.32 2.99
N LEU A 555 28.09 -11.53 2.42
CA LEU A 555 28.40 -11.73 0.99
C LEU A 555 27.37 -11.06 0.09
N ILE A 556 26.07 -11.26 0.35
CA ILE A 556 24.99 -10.63 -0.41
C ILE A 556 25.17 -9.11 -0.38
N SER A 557 25.43 -8.54 0.80
CA SER A 557 25.62 -7.10 0.97
C SER A 557 26.83 -6.56 0.20
N ALA A 558 27.94 -7.31 0.14
CA ALA A 558 29.12 -6.93 -0.63
C ALA A 558 28.84 -6.84 -2.14
N TYR A 559 27.98 -7.71 -2.66
CA TYR A 559 27.68 -7.80 -4.09
C TYR A 559 26.49 -6.95 -4.55
N ARG A 560 25.89 -6.13 -3.70
CA ARG A 560 24.69 -5.31 -4.01
C ARG A 560 24.85 -4.41 -5.24
N SER A 561 26.06 -3.90 -5.49
CA SER A 561 26.34 -3.09 -6.69
C SER A 561 26.07 -3.83 -7.99
N LEU A 562 26.18 -5.17 -8.00
CA LEU A 562 25.89 -5.96 -9.21
C LEU A 562 24.44 -5.85 -9.64
N SER A 563 23.49 -5.73 -8.70
CA SER A 563 22.07 -5.50 -9.01
C SER A 563 21.85 -4.13 -9.66
N ILE A 564 22.57 -3.12 -9.19
CA ILE A 564 22.54 -1.77 -9.78
C ILE A 564 23.16 -1.80 -11.17
N ASP A 565 24.43 -2.23 -11.28
CA ASP A 565 25.22 -2.12 -12.50
C ASP A 565 24.66 -2.96 -13.64
N SER A 566 24.10 -4.14 -13.33
CA SER A 566 23.56 -5.05 -14.34
C SER A 566 22.18 -4.67 -14.86
N TYR A 567 21.36 -4.01 -14.07
CA TYR A 567 19.94 -3.81 -14.35
C TYR A 567 19.54 -2.32 -14.42
N TYR A 568 19.78 -1.57 -13.36
CA TYR A 568 19.30 -0.18 -13.25
C TYR A 568 20.33 0.89 -13.61
N GLY A 569 21.64 0.58 -13.49
CA GLY A 569 22.68 1.60 -13.59
C GLY A 569 22.53 2.69 -12.51
N GLU A 570 22.66 3.95 -12.89
CA GLU A 570 22.56 5.09 -11.96
C GLU A 570 21.14 5.37 -11.44
N ARG A 571 20.14 4.57 -11.85
CA ARG A 571 18.72 4.77 -11.52
C ARG A 571 18.24 3.94 -10.33
N ALA A 572 19.14 3.37 -9.61
CA ALA A 572 18.89 2.79 -8.31
C ALA A 572 20.03 3.12 -7.36
N SER A 573 19.74 3.12 -6.09
CA SER A 573 20.71 3.30 -5.02
C SER A 573 20.71 2.09 -4.08
N ILE A 574 21.88 1.81 -3.49
CA ILE A 574 22.00 0.80 -2.42
C ILE A 574 21.37 1.38 -1.16
N ILE A 575 20.49 0.62 -0.52
CA ILE A 575 19.92 0.95 0.79
C ILE A 575 20.56 0.08 1.88
N ASN A 576 20.60 0.59 3.11
CA ASN A 576 21.28 -0.07 4.23
C ASN A 576 20.35 -0.49 5.37
N TYR A 577 19.09 -0.18 5.26
CA TYR A 577 18.06 -0.63 6.20
C TYR A 577 16.87 -1.16 5.42
N PRO A 578 16.14 -2.15 5.93
CA PRO A 578 14.94 -2.69 5.29
C PRO A 578 13.74 -1.73 5.49
N ILE A 579 13.85 -0.59 4.87
CA ILE A 579 12.84 0.48 4.81
C ILE A 579 13.13 1.36 3.60
N SER A 580 12.10 1.88 2.95
CA SER A 580 12.27 2.84 1.87
C SER A 580 13.01 4.09 2.35
N ASN A 581 14.02 4.55 1.61
CA ASN A 581 14.72 5.81 1.92
C ASN A 581 13.82 7.04 1.84
N THR A 582 12.64 6.94 1.17
CA THR A 582 11.65 8.01 1.10
C THR A 582 10.83 8.14 2.37
N SER A 583 10.83 7.10 3.22
CA SER A 583 10.11 7.14 4.49
C SER A 583 10.70 8.18 5.44
N TRP A 584 9.83 8.93 6.11
CA TRP A 584 10.23 9.86 7.16
C TRP A 584 10.99 9.18 8.33
N ALA A 585 10.78 7.89 8.54
CA ALA A 585 11.45 7.09 9.58
C ALA A 585 12.79 6.49 9.12
N ALA A 586 13.12 6.56 7.83
CA ALA A 586 14.33 5.96 7.32
C ALA A 586 15.60 6.60 7.92
N PRO A 587 16.53 5.80 8.46
CA PRO A 587 17.80 6.31 8.92
C PRO A 587 18.59 6.93 7.78
N GLN A 588 19.07 8.16 7.98
CA GLN A 588 19.87 8.90 7.01
C GLN A 588 21.37 8.79 7.34
N LYS A 589 22.22 8.94 6.33
CA LYS A 589 23.69 8.90 6.50
C LYS A 589 24.23 9.94 7.52
N SER A 590 23.47 11.01 7.73
CA SER A 590 23.79 12.05 8.69
C SER A 590 23.35 11.74 10.12
N ASP A 591 22.51 10.71 10.31
CA ASP A 591 21.94 10.39 11.62
C ASP A 591 22.97 9.67 12.49
N ASP A 592 22.98 10.01 13.79
CA ASP A 592 23.85 9.34 14.76
C ASP A 592 23.49 7.83 14.82
N GLY A 593 24.53 6.99 14.73
CA GLY A 593 24.35 5.52 14.73
C GLY A 593 23.95 4.91 13.38
N TYR A 594 23.98 5.69 12.29
CA TYR A 594 23.84 5.10 10.94
C TYR A 594 24.98 4.10 10.66
N LYS A 595 24.60 2.93 10.12
CA LYS A 595 25.54 1.87 9.74
C LYS A 595 25.29 1.39 8.32
N VAL A 596 26.35 0.98 7.66
CA VAL A 596 26.22 0.18 6.43
C VAL A 596 25.84 -1.25 6.82
N ALA A 597 24.82 -1.80 6.19
CA ALA A 597 24.33 -3.13 6.55
C ALA A 597 25.42 -4.20 6.28
N PHE A 598 25.58 -5.11 7.23
CA PHE A 598 26.47 -6.28 7.16
C PHE A 598 27.92 -5.94 6.80
N SER A 599 28.44 -4.89 7.40
CA SER A 599 29.80 -4.38 7.17
C SER A 599 30.72 -4.55 8.38
N THR A 600 30.37 -5.40 9.33
CA THR A 600 31.14 -5.64 10.57
C THR A 600 31.63 -7.07 10.66
N SER A 601 32.78 -7.26 11.35
CA SER A 601 33.28 -8.58 11.76
C SER A 601 32.43 -9.20 12.87
N VAL A 602 32.74 -10.44 13.25
CA VAL A 602 32.14 -11.10 14.41
C VAL A 602 32.33 -10.35 15.73
N ASP A 603 33.40 -9.57 15.83
CA ASP A 603 33.71 -8.71 17.00
C ASP A 603 33.01 -7.33 16.92
N GLY A 604 32.26 -7.06 15.86
CA GLY A 604 31.52 -5.80 15.67
C GLY A 604 32.36 -4.65 15.13
N GLU A 605 33.58 -4.90 14.66
CA GLU A 605 34.44 -3.89 14.07
C GLU A 605 34.14 -3.71 12.57
N ASP A 606 34.18 -2.47 12.06
CA ASP A 606 33.99 -2.18 10.64
C ASP A 606 35.06 -2.85 9.79
N VAL A 607 34.65 -3.62 8.77
CA VAL A 607 35.58 -4.37 7.89
C VAL A 607 35.93 -3.63 6.61
N TYR A 608 35.18 -2.59 6.22
CA TYR A 608 35.43 -1.84 4.99
C TYR A 608 36.04 -0.46 5.28
N THR A 609 36.99 -0.06 4.46
CA THR A 609 37.57 1.29 4.47
C THR A 609 37.23 2.03 3.18
N SER A 610 37.34 3.35 3.19
CA SER A 610 36.95 4.19 2.04
C SER A 610 37.85 4.06 0.82
N ASP A 611 39.04 3.50 0.97
CA ASP A 611 40.06 3.30 -0.08
C ASP A 611 40.00 1.92 -0.72
N MET A 612 39.17 0.99 -0.23
CA MET A 612 39.01 -0.34 -0.81
C MET A 612 38.30 -0.27 -2.17
N THR A 613 38.85 -1.02 -3.14
CA THR A 613 38.19 -1.32 -4.41
C THR A 613 37.04 -2.30 -4.22
N ALA A 614 36.22 -2.54 -5.24
CA ALA A 614 35.18 -3.55 -5.19
C ALA A 614 35.73 -4.94 -4.94
N ASP A 615 36.86 -5.30 -5.64
CA ASP A 615 37.51 -6.59 -5.46
C ASP A 615 38.07 -6.75 -4.04
N ASP A 616 38.70 -5.71 -3.45
CA ASP A 616 39.16 -5.74 -2.08
C ASP A 616 38.00 -6.00 -1.10
N ARG A 617 36.85 -5.38 -1.34
CA ARG A 617 35.66 -5.59 -0.51
C ARG A 617 35.12 -7.00 -0.64
N TYR A 618 35.16 -7.60 -1.83
CA TYR A 618 34.71 -8.98 -2.03
C TYR A 618 35.63 -9.97 -1.29
N ASP A 619 36.94 -9.78 -1.35
CA ASP A 619 37.90 -10.59 -0.61
C ASP A 619 37.69 -10.47 0.91
N VAL A 620 37.51 -9.26 1.43
CA VAL A 620 37.25 -9.00 2.85
C VAL A 620 35.92 -9.63 3.25
N ALA A 621 34.87 -9.50 2.44
CA ALA A 621 33.55 -10.07 2.72
C ALA A 621 33.62 -11.60 2.83
N MET A 622 34.41 -12.26 1.94
CA MET A 622 34.57 -13.71 2.02
C MET A 622 35.31 -14.14 3.28
N VAL A 623 36.37 -13.43 3.69
CA VAL A 623 37.06 -13.71 4.96
C VAL A 623 36.12 -13.56 6.14
N THR A 624 35.39 -12.45 6.19
CA THR A 624 34.41 -12.15 7.27
C THR A 624 33.28 -13.18 7.28
N ALA A 625 32.77 -13.60 6.12
CA ALA A 625 31.73 -14.63 6.03
C ALA A 625 32.23 -15.98 6.57
N LEU A 626 33.48 -16.35 6.29
CA LEU A 626 34.09 -17.57 6.85
C LEU A 626 34.23 -17.48 8.38
N GLU A 627 34.55 -16.32 8.94
CA GLU A 627 34.58 -16.10 10.39
C GLU A 627 33.17 -16.26 11.00
N TYR A 628 32.14 -15.73 10.37
CA TYR A 628 30.75 -15.94 10.80
C TYR A 628 30.30 -17.40 10.66
N PHE A 629 30.74 -18.12 9.62
CA PHE A 629 30.49 -19.57 9.55
C PHE A 629 31.19 -20.36 10.66
N GLU A 630 32.42 -19.99 11.03
CA GLU A 630 33.12 -20.59 12.17
C GLU A 630 32.39 -20.31 13.47
N ASP A 631 31.92 -19.08 13.68
CA ASP A 631 31.12 -18.67 14.83
C ASP A 631 29.75 -19.39 14.89
N ALA A 632 29.15 -19.66 13.75
CA ALA A 632 27.95 -20.51 13.62
C ALA A 632 28.23 -22.01 13.84
N GLY A 633 29.47 -22.42 14.09
CA GLY A 633 29.86 -23.79 14.37
C GLY A 633 30.24 -24.64 13.13
N TYR A 634 30.39 -24.04 11.94
CA TYR A 634 30.93 -24.76 10.79
C TYR A 634 32.41 -25.06 10.97
N THR A 635 32.85 -26.19 10.41
CA THR A 635 34.27 -26.54 10.35
C THR A 635 34.91 -25.93 9.09
N VAL A 636 35.80 -24.96 9.30
CA VAL A 636 36.58 -24.35 8.22
C VAL A 636 37.99 -24.98 8.21
N THR A 637 38.42 -25.54 7.07
CA THR A 637 39.74 -26.12 6.90
C THR A 637 40.38 -25.57 5.62
N ASN A 638 41.51 -24.88 5.76
CA ASN A 638 42.21 -24.24 4.65
C ASN A 638 41.31 -23.30 3.82
N GLY A 639 40.49 -22.50 4.49
CA GLY A 639 39.55 -21.54 3.88
C GLY A 639 38.34 -22.21 3.19
N LYS A 640 38.02 -23.46 3.54
CA LYS A 640 36.86 -24.16 3.00
C LYS A 640 35.99 -24.76 4.10
N LEU A 641 34.69 -24.69 3.92
CA LEU A 641 33.68 -25.33 4.74
C LEU A 641 33.69 -26.83 4.49
N THR A 642 33.92 -27.63 5.51
CA THR A 642 34.07 -29.09 5.41
C THR A 642 33.01 -29.86 6.19
N ALA A 643 32.35 -29.20 7.16
CA ALA A 643 31.23 -29.76 7.89
C ALA A 643 30.33 -28.64 8.41
N ALA A 644 29.03 -28.91 8.41
CA ALA A 644 28.02 -28.05 9.03
C ALA A 644 27.73 -28.50 10.48
N PRO A 645 27.34 -27.58 11.38
CA PRO A 645 26.81 -27.93 12.69
C PRO A 645 25.44 -28.61 12.60
N ALA A 646 24.95 -29.11 13.73
CA ALA A 646 23.62 -29.73 13.78
C ALA A 646 22.53 -28.75 13.29
N GLY A 647 21.56 -29.27 12.55
CA GLY A 647 20.45 -28.46 11.98
C GLY A 647 20.81 -27.64 10.75
N ALA A 648 22.08 -27.22 10.59
CA ALA A 648 22.54 -26.48 9.42
C ALA A 648 23.02 -27.41 8.28
N LYS A 649 23.22 -26.86 7.09
CA LYS A 649 23.50 -27.61 5.83
C LYS A 649 24.77 -27.07 5.16
N LEU A 650 25.30 -27.85 4.19
CA LEU A 650 26.31 -27.39 3.21
C LEU A 650 25.69 -27.13 1.82
N GLU A 651 24.36 -27.10 1.75
CA GLU A 651 23.61 -26.79 0.54
C GLU A 651 22.36 -25.98 0.91
N TYR A 652 22.16 -24.85 0.25
CA TYR A 652 21.00 -23.98 0.45
C TYR A 652 20.44 -23.53 -0.89
N GLU A 653 19.16 -23.17 -0.93
CA GLU A 653 18.47 -22.61 -2.09
C GLU A 653 18.31 -21.09 -1.96
N ILE A 654 18.48 -20.38 -3.07
CA ILE A 654 18.02 -19.01 -3.26
C ILE A 654 17.09 -18.94 -4.46
N ILE A 655 15.88 -18.43 -4.27
CA ILE A 655 14.89 -18.27 -5.33
C ILE A 655 14.94 -16.84 -5.84
N VAL A 656 15.15 -16.68 -7.14
CA VAL A 656 15.19 -15.40 -7.83
C VAL A 656 14.26 -15.49 -9.04
N PRO A 657 13.02 -14.95 -8.97
CA PRO A 657 12.03 -15.12 -10.03
C PRO A 657 12.36 -14.23 -11.24
N GLY A 658 13.20 -14.73 -12.14
CA GLY A 658 13.67 -14.07 -13.34
C GLY A 658 13.13 -14.71 -14.63
N ASP A 659 11.90 -15.21 -14.60
CA ASP A 659 11.14 -15.80 -15.72
C ASP A 659 11.88 -16.99 -16.39
N GLY A 660 12.73 -17.69 -15.63
CA GLY A 660 13.57 -18.78 -16.17
C GLY A 660 14.64 -18.29 -17.14
N ALA A 661 14.84 -17.00 -17.27
CA ALA A 661 15.76 -16.34 -18.19
C ALA A 661 16.77 -15.41 -17.49
N GLY A 662 16.69 -15.32 -16.15
CA GLY A 662 17.53 -14.43 -15.33
C GLY A 662 17.13 -12.95 -15.44
N ASP A 663 15.93 -12.64 -15.86
CA ASP A 663 15.43 -11.26 -15.96
C ASP A 663 14.95 -10.75 -14.60
N HIS A 664 15.89 -10.57 -13.67
CA HIS A 664 15.62 -10.04 -12.35
C HIS A 664 16.81 -9.19 -11.87
N PRO A 665 16.59 -8.03 -11.22
CA PRO A 665 17.67 -7.16 -10.73
C PRO A 665 18.70 -7.89 -9.86
N SER A 666 18.25 -8.80 -9.00
CA SER A 666 19.13 -9.54 -8.08
C SER A 666 19.79 -10.80 -8.72
N PHE A 667 19.55 -11.12 -10.00
CA PHE A 667 20.03 -12.37 -10.59
C PHE A 667 21.57 -12.41 -10.71
N ALA A 668 22.17 -11.31 -11.15
CA ALA A 668 23.64 -11.22 -11.25
C ALA A 668 24.32 -11.33 -9.87
N LEU A 669 23.73 -10.70 -8.85
CA LEU A 669 24.17 -10.79 -7.45
C LEU A 669 24.07 -12.24 -6.96
N ALA A 670 22.93 -12.90 -7.15
CA ALA A 670 22.72 -14.27 -6.71
C ALA A 670 23.65 -15.27 -7.43
N THR A 671 23.96 -15.02 -8.71
CA THR A 671 24.95 -15.79 -9.46
C THR A 671 26.34 -15.66 -8.83
N LYS A 672 26.77 -14.44 -8.52
CA LYS A 672 28.07 -14.19 -7.86
C LYS A 672 28.10 -14.83 -6.46
N PHE A 673 27.05 -14.66 -5.66
CA PHE A 673 26.91 -15.28 -4.36
C PHE A 673 27.05 -16.81 -4.41
N LYS A 674 26.42 -17.45 -5.39
CA LYS A 674 26.55 -18.88 -5.65
C LYS A 674 28.00 -19.28 -5.95
N GLU A 675 28.63 -18.61 -6.93
CA GLU A 675 30.00 -18.91 -7.35
C GLU A 675 31.02 -18.83 -6.20
N GLU A 676 30.89 -17.81 -5.37
CA GLU A 676 31.80 -17.57 -4.25
C GLU A 676 31.60 -18.58 -3.13
N LEU A 677 30.37 -18.93 -2.76
CA LEU A 677 30.12 -19.96 -1.76
C LEU A 677 30.52 -21.36 -2.24
N GLU A 678 30.31 -21.69 -3.51
CA GLU A 678 30.79 -22.94 -4.10
C GLU A 678 32.32 -23.02 -4.07
N SER A 679 33.01 -21.89 -4.25
CA SER A 679 34.48 -21.83 -4.18
C SER A 679 35.01 -22.23 -2.80
N VAL A 680 34.24 -22.00 -1.74
CA VAL A 680 34.63 -22.34 -0.36
C VAL A 680 33.95 -23.61 0.17
N GLY A 681 33.18 -24.33 -0.67
CA GLY A 681 32.65 -25.66 -0.32
C GLY A 681 31.22 -25.70 0.17
N MET A 682 30.45 -24.65 -0.08
CA MET A 682 29.01 -24.64 0.14
C MET A 682 28.29 -24.62 -1.21
N SER A 683 27.36 -25.53 -1.41
CA SER A 683 26.51 -25.59 -2.61
C SER A 683 25.35 -24.58 -2.50
N ILE A 684 25.10 -23.80 -3.56
CA ILE A 684 23.93 -22.92 -3.67
C ILE A 684 23.11 -23.33 -4.89
N ILE A 685 21.87 -23.68 -4.65
CA ILE A 685 20.87 -23.89 -5.69
C ILE A 685 20.27 -22.52 -6.03
N LEU A 686 20.64 -21.95 -7.17
CA LEU A 686 20.00 -20.76 -7.72
C LEU A 686 18.77 -21.23 -8.50
N ASN A 687 17.60 -21.02 -7.93
CA ASN A 687 16.31 -21.36 -8.52
C ASN A 687 15.72 -20.11 -9.20
N ASP A 688 15.61 -20.20 -10.53
CA ASP A 688 15.01 -19.16 -11.37
C ASP A 688 13.75 -19.75 -12.01
N PRO A 689 12.59 -19.66 -11.33
CA PRO A 689 11.37 -20.22 -11.85
C PRO A 689 10.84 -19.40 -13.05
N ALA A 690 10.31 -20.10 -14.05
CA ALA A 690 9.60 -19.46 -15.16
C ALA A 690 8.24 -18.89 -14.74
N ASP A 691 7.71 -19.36 -13.61
CA ASP A 691 6.48 -18.89 -12.98
C ASP A 691 6.82 -18.37 -11.58
N SER A 692 6.57 -17.09 -11.33
CA SER A 692 6.84 -16.44 -10.05
C SER A 692 5.99 -17.00 -8.90
N ASN A 693 4.85 -17.62 -9.18
CA ASN A 693 4.00 -18.24 -8.16
C ASN A 693 4.75 -19.33 -7.38
N VAL A 694 5.73 -19.99 -7.98
CA VAL A 694 6.60 -20.94 -7.25
C VAL A 694 7.28 -20.31 -6.03
N LEU A 695 7.62 -19.03 -6.08
CA LEU A 695 8.12 -18.31 -4.90
C LEU A 695 7.01 -18.10 -3.86
N TRP A 696 5.85 -17.61 -4.30
CA TRP A 696 4.74 -17.30 -3.40
C TRP A 696 4.22 -18.56 -2.69
N ASP A 697 4.05 -19.67 -3.39
CA ASP A 697 3.68 -20.96 -2.79
C ASP A 697 4.62 -21.39 -1.67
N LYS A 698 5.94 -21.13 -1.83
CA LYS A 698 6.92 -21.46 -0.78
C LYS A 698 6.89 -20.48 0.38
N LEU A 699 6.64 -19.20 0.12
CA LEU A 699 6.47 -18.18 1.16
C LEU A 699 5.24 -18.48 2.03
N ASP A 700 4.13 -18.79 1.37
CA ASP A 700 2.87 -19.14 2.04
C ASP A 700 2.98 -20.47 2.82
N ALA A 701 3.80 -21.41 2.34
CA ALA A 701 4.10 -22.64 3.08
C ALA A 701 5.22 -22.49 4.13
N GLY A 702 5.91 -21.35 4.21
CA GLY A 702 7.04 -21.10 5.11
C GLY A 702 8.26 -22.00 4.86
N THR A 703 8.44 -22.52 3.64
CA THR A 703 9.44 -23.54 3.30
C THR A 703 10.65 -23.01 2.54
N GLN A 704 10.66 -21.76 2.11
CA GLN A 704 11.78 -21.09 1.45
C GLN A 704 12.99 -20.97 2.40
N GLU A 705 14.20 -20.91 1.83
CA GLU A 705 15.43 -20.64 2.58
C GLU A 705 15.89 -19.20 2.34
N MET A 706 16.16 -18.82 1.09
CA MET A 706 16.49 -17.46 0.69
C MET A 706 15.68 -17.10 -0.56
N TRP A 707 15.32 -15.84 -0.70
CA TRP A 707 14.57 -15.37 -1.87
C TRP A 707 14.82 -13.90 -2.18
N ALA A 708 14.67 -13.52 -3.44
CA ALA A 708 14.69 -12.13 -3.88
C ALA A 708 13.27 -11.66 -4.15
N ALA A 709 12.91 -10.50 -3.59
CA ALA A 709 11.60 -9.86 -3.79
C ALA A 709 11.70 -8.34 -3.59
N ALA A 710 10.56 -7.66 -3.66
CA ALA A 710 10.44 -6.24 -3.36
C ALA A 710 9.19 -5.98 -2.52
N TRP A 711 9.29 -5.06 -1.57
CA TRP A 711 8.16 -4.54 -0.83
C TRP A 711 7.63 -3.26 -1.48
N GLY A 712 6.31 -3.14 -1.59
CA GLY A 712 5.64 -1.85 -1.69
C GLY A 712 5.51 -1.27 -0.29
N ALA A 713 5.90 0.00 -0.11
CA ALA A 713 5.80 0.67 1.19
C ALA A 713 4.58 1.60 1.23
N THR A 714 4.15 1.96 2.44
CA THR A 714 3.10 2.94 2.72
C THR A 714 3.70 4.20 3.33
N ILE A 715 2.92 5.28 3.44
CA ILE A 715 3.35 6.53 4.08
C ILE A 715 3.73 6.29 5.54
N ASP A 716 2.90 5.55 6.27
CA ASP A 716 3.25 5.12 7.63
C ASP A 716 4.15 3.88 7.56
N PRO A 717 5.33 3.91 8.17
CA PRO A 717 6.29 2.80 8.12
C PRO A 717 5.99 1.72 9.17
N ASP A 718 4.72 1.41 9.40
CA ASP A 718 4.30 0.38 10.36
C ASP A 718 4.91 -0.99 10.00
N MET A 719 5.62 -1.57 10.94
CA MET A 719 6.34 -2.84 10.77
C MET A 719 5.56 -4.05 11.26
N TYR A 720 4.33 -3.86 11.78
CA TYR A 720 3.55 -4.91 12.41
C TYR A 720 3.25 -6.07 11.46
N GLN A 721 2.76 -5.77 10.26
CA GLN A 721 2.36 -6.79 9.30
C GLN A 721 3.50 -7.76 8.98
N ILE A 722 4.71 -7.24 8.79
CA ILE A 722 5.84 -7.97 8.20
C ILE A 722 6.73 -8.64 9.25
N TYR A 723 6.90 -8.02 10.43
CA TYR A 723 7.92 -8.47 11.39
C TYR A 723 7.38 -8.89 12.76
N TYR A 724 6.10 -8.64 13.04
CA TYR A 724 5.53 -9.06 14.32
C TYR A 724 5.51 -10.59 14.43
N SER A 725 5.98 -11.14 15.55
CA SER A 725 6.21 -12.59 15.70
C SER A 725 4.97 -13.43 15.47
N ASN A 726 3.76 -12.93 15.77
CA ASN A 726 2.54 -13.69 15.54
C ASN A 726 2.13 -13.76 14.05
N ASN A 727 2.73 -12.95 13.18
CA ASN A 727 2.37 -12.88 11.75
C ASN A 727 3.12 -13.90 10.88
N ILE A 728 3.56 -14.98 11.46
CA ILE A 728 4.15 -16.14 10.78
C ILE A 728 3.01 -17.04 10.28
N VAL A 729 3.18 -17.62 9.11
CA VAL A 729 2.22 -18.55 8.49
C VAL A 729 1.79 -19.66 9.46
N GLY A 730 0.49 -19.95 9.49
CA GLY A 730 -0.14 -20.96 10.34
C GLY A 730 -0.48 -20.49 11.74
N ASN A 731 -0.26 -19.23 12.12
CA ASN A 731 -0.71 -18.67 13.39
C ASN A 731 -2.14 -18.08 13.20
N GLU A 732 -3.06 -18.47 14.08
CA GLU A 732 -4.44 -17.98 14.03
C GLU A 732 -4.51 -16.44 14.12
N GLY A 733 -5.27 -15.82 13.24
CA GLY A 733 -5.46 -14.36 13.19
C GLY A 733 -4.22 -13.58 12.78
N SER A 734 -3.24 -14.23 12.17
CA SER A 734 -2.03 -13.60 11.65
C SER A 734 -2.24 -13.02 10.26
N SER A 735 -1.36 -12.08 9.85
CA SER A 735 -1.31 -11.61 8.46
C SER A 735 -0.54 -12.56 7.53
N GLU A 736 0.11 -13.59 8.11
CA GLU A 736 0.98 -14.56 7.43
C GLU A 736 2.14 -13.94 6.61
N SER A 737 2.37 -12.63 6.79
CA SER A 737 3.36 -11.86 6.02
C SER A 737 4.77 -11.86 6.63
N ASN A 738 4.96 -12.45 7.83
CA ASN A 738 6.30 -12.62 8.42
C ASN A 738 7.01 -13.83 7.80
N HIS A 739 7.32 -13.73 6.50
CA HIS A 739 8.03 -14.76 5.75
C HIS A 739 9.46 -15.03 6.25
N TYR A 740 10.00 -14.13 7.07
CA TYR A 740 11.33 -14.24 7.67
C TYR A 740 11.36 -15.18 8.88
N HIS A 741 10.22 -15.49 9.46
CA HIS A 741 10.07 -16.24 10.70
C HIS A 741 10.88 -15.64 11.86
N ILE A 742 11.05 -14.30 11.86
CA ILE A 742 11.67 -13.61 12.98
C ILE A 742 10.75 -13.66 14.20
N GLN A 743 11.31 -14.01 15.36
CA GLN A 743 10.59 -14.07 16.63
C GLN A 743 11.44 -13.43 17.71
N ASP A 744 11.19 -12.16 17.98
CA ASP A 744 11.94 -11.36 18.94
C ASP A 744 10.99 -10.50 19.76
N SER A 745 10.92 -10.78 21.07
CA SER A 745 10.00 -10.09 21.98
C SER A 745 10.32 -8.60 22.17
N ASP A 746 11.59 -8.20 22.02
CA ASP A 746 11.97 -6.79 22.12
C ASP A 746 11.54 -6.05 20.83
N LEU A 747 11.65 -6.71 19.66
CA LEU A 747 11.12 -6.20 18.40
C LEU A 747 9.60 -6.06 18.45
N ASP A 748 8.89 -7.09 18.89
CA ASP A 748 7.44 -7.06 19.04
C ASP A 748 6.98 -5.88 19.91
N GLN A 749 7.63 -5.68 21.06
CA GLN A 749 7.29 -4.57 21.94
C GLN A 749 7.57 -3.20 21.30
N LEU A 750 8.69 -3.06 20.61
CA LEU A 750 9.03 -1.81 19.91
C LEU A 750 8.05 -1.49 18.76
N ILE A 751 7.62 -2.50 18.01
CA ILE A 751 6.58 -2.36 16.97
C ILE A 751 5.29 -1.84 17.59
N LEU A 752 4.83 -2.43 18.69
CA LEU A 752 3.62 -2.00 19.39
C LEU A 752 3.78 -0.58 19.98
N ASP A 753 4.93 -0.26 20.57
CA ASP A 753 5.21 1.08 21.10
C ASP A 753 5.18 2.15 19.98
N ALA A 754 5.69 1.83 18.78
CA ALA A 754 5.64 2.74 17.64
C ALA A 754 4.21 3.01 17.15
N ARG A 755 3.35 2.01 17.17
CA ARG A 755 1.93 2.14 16.76
C ARG A 755 1.10 2.97 17.73
N THR A 756 1.47 2.97 19.02
CA THR A 756 0.74 3.62 20.10
C THR A 756 1.36 4.96 20.52
N SER A 757 1.99 5.69 19.60
CA SER A 757 2.54 7.02 19.85
C SER A 757 2.24 7.96 18.68
N LEU A 758 1.83 9.18 18.97
CA LEU A 758 1.68 10.28 17.98
C LEU A 758 2.96 11.12 17.85
N ASP A 759 3.98 10.89 18.69
CA ASP A 759 5.27 11.60 18.61
C ASP A 759 6.13 10.99 17.50
N GLN A 760 6.19 11.66 16.37
CA GLN A 760 6.94 11.21 15.20
C GLN A 760 8.43 11.03 15.48
N ALA A 761 9.03 11.88 16.34
CA ALA A 761 10.44 11.75 16.71
C ALA A 761 10.68 10.49 17.57
N PHE A 762 9.78 10.20 18.50
CA PHE A 762 9.79 8.95 19.26
C PHE A 762 9.61 7.75 18.34
N ARG A 763 8.63 7.78 17.42
CA ARG A 763 8.39 6.69 16.47
C ARG A 763 9.60 6.46 15.57
N LYS A 764 10.24 7.52 15.05
CA LYS A 764 11.46 7.40 14.23
C LYS A 764 12.59 6.71 14.99
N ALA A 765 12.81 7.08 16.24
CA ALA A 765 13.82 6.44 17.09
C ALA A 765 13.47 4.97 17.39
N THR A 766 12.19 4.66 17.61
CA THR A 766 11.70 3.32 17.86
C THR A 766 11.84 2.43 16.62
N TYR A 767 11.46 2.92 15.44
CA TYR A 767 11.67 2.20 14.18
C TYR A 767 13.16 1.96 13.88
N LYS A 768 14.04 2.93 14.21
CA LYS A 768 15.48 2.69 14.10
C LYS A 768 15.94 1.52 14.97
N ALA A 769 15.41 1.39 16.19
CA ALA A 769 15.72 0.25 17.06
C ALA A 769 15.15 -1.07 16.50
N CYS A 770 13.94 -1.06 15.92
CA CYS A 770 13.40 -2.22 15.20
C CYS A 770 14.32 -2.66 14.07
N LEU A 771 14.73 -1.71 13.21
CA LEU A 771 15.63 -1.96 12.08
C LEU A 771 16.98 -2.53 12.51
N ASP A 772 17.52 -2.08 13.63
CA ASP A 772 18.76 -2.62 14.18
C ASP A 772 18.62 -4.08 14.61
N ILE A 773 17.46 -4.45 15.18
CA ILE A 773 17.17 -5.86 15.55
C ILE A 773 17.03 -6.71 14.28
N ILE A 774 16.29 -6.24 13.27
CA ILE A 774 16.10 -6.97 12.00
C ILE A 774 17.45 -7.23 11.31
N ILE A 775 18.33 -6.23 11.28
CA ILE A 775 19.70 -6.37 10.76
C ILE A 775 20.52 -7.35 11.62
N ASP A 776 20.39 -7.31 12.95
CA ASP A 776 21.10 -8.26 13.82
C ASP A 776 20.64 -9.71 13.60
N TRP A 777 19.36 -9.93 13.36
CA TRP A 777 18.82 -11.23 12.99
C TRP A 777 19.27 -11.71 11.61
N ALA A 778 19.69 -10.80 10.76
CA ALA A 778 20.10 -11.04 9.37
C ALA A 778 19.07 -11.83 8.54
N VAL A 779 17.81 -11.49 8.73
CA VAL A 779 16.67 -12.13 8.02
C VAL A 779 16.29 -11.39 6.74
N GLU A 780 16.67 -10.12 6.62
CA GLU A 780 16.47 -9.34 5.41
C GLU A 780 17.72 -8.54 5.07
N VAL A 781 18.21 -8.73 3.86
CA VAL A 781 19.33 -7.95 3.30
C VAL A 781 18.74 -6.91 2.36
N PRO A 782 18.74 -5.63 2.74
CA PRO A 782 18.26 -4.54 1.88
C PRO A 782 19.22 -4.39 0.70
N ILE A 783 18.70 -4.37 -0.52
CA ILE A 783 19.53 -4.37 -1.74
C ILE A 783 19.50 -3.01 -2.41
N TYR A 784 18.35 -2.60 -2.95
CA TYR A 784 18.24 -1.38 -3.73
C TYR A 784 16.90 -0.69 -3.56
N GLN A 785 16.92 0.61 -3.83
CA GLN A 785 15.75 1.41 -4.13
C GLN A 785 15.90 1.97 -5.54
N ARG A 786 14.94 1.63 -6.43
CA ARG A 786 14.94 2.10 -7.81
C ARG A 786 14.31 3.50 -7.91
N GLN A 787 14.55 4.15 -9.03
CA GLN A 787 13.86 5.36 -9.39
C GLN A 787 12.78 5.08 -10.44
N ASN A 788 11.69 5.81 -10.35
CA ASN A 788 10.74 6.01 -11.43
C ASN A 788 11.08 7.31 -12.15
N CYS A 789 10.59 7.48 -13.37
CA CYS A 789 10.72 8.76 -14.05
C CYS A 789 9.37 9.28 -14.54
N ILE A 790 9.28 10.59 -14.59
CA ILE A 790 8.23 11.31 -15.30
C ILE A 790 8.92 12.14 -16.37
N ILE A 791 8.48 12.00 -17.62
CA ILE A 791 9.04 12.74 -18.75
C ILE A 791 8.05 13.79 -19.26
N PHE A 792 8.58 14.94 -19.62
CA PHE A 792 7.82 16.12 -20.03
C PHE A 792 8.29 16.57 -21.42
N SER A 793 7.35 17.00 -22.25
CA SER A 793 7.68 17.60 -23.57
C SER A 793 8.28 18.99 -23.37
N ALA A 794 9.60 19.10 -23.52
CA ALA A 794 10.32 20.36 -23.37
C ALA A 794 9.94 21.42 -24.42
N ALA A 795 9.29 21.00 -25.51
CA ALA A 795 8.84 21.90 -26.57
C ALA A 795 7.41 22.42 -26.38
N ARG A 796 6.65 21.86 -25.41
CA ARG A 796 5.22 22.17 -25.24
C ARG A 796 4.85 22.62 -23.82
N ILE A 797 5.64 22.27 -22.83
CA ILE A 797 5.44 22.65 -21.42
C ILE A 797 6.40 23.77 -21.05
N GLN A 798 5.95 24.75 -20.28
CA GLN A 798 6.81 25.70 -19.61
C GLN A 798 7.45 25.03 -18.40
N LEU A 799 8.68 24.53 -18.54
CA LEU A 799 9.33 23.65 -17.57
C LEU A 799 9.52 24.26 -16.18
N ASP A 800 9.53 25.59 -16.07
CA ASP A 800 9.60 26.31 -14.80
C ASP A 800 8.27 26.36 -14.04
N THR A 801 7.19 25.86 -14.63
CA THR A 801 5.87 25.71 -14.03
C THR A 801 5.55 24.28 -13.60
N VAL A 802 6.44 23.34 -13.90
CA VAL A 802 6.31 21.96 -13.42
C VAL A 802 6.55 21.92 -11.91
N THR A 803 5.77 21.13 -11.19
CA THR A 803 5.94 20.94 -9.74
C THR A 803 7.41 20.71 -9.39
N PRO A 804 8.03 21.58 -8.57
CA PRO A 804 9.43 21.47 -8.20
C PRO A 804 9.63 20.39 -7.11
N ASP A 805 10.84 19.80 -7.06
CA ASP A 805 11.23 18.83 -6.05
C ASP A 805 10.16 17.75 -5.81
N ILE A 806 9.71 17.13 -6.91
CA ILE A 806 8.72 16.04 -6.83
C ILE A 806 9.26 14.88 -6.02
N THR A 807 8.37 14.26 -5.26
CA THR A 807 8.66 13.07 -4.44
C THR A 807 7.58 12.02 -4.66
N THR A 808 7.71 10.89 -4.02
CA THR A 808 6.68 9.84 -3.99
C THR A 808 5.37 10.32 -3.36
N PHE A 809 5.45 11.29 -2.42
CA PHE A 809 4.29 11.81 -1.67
C PHE A 809 3.76 13.14 -2.24
N TRP A 810 4.55 13.83 -3.06
CA TRP A 810 4.19 15.06 -3.74
C TRP A 810 4.62 14.96 -5.19
N GLY A 811 3.77 14.34 -5.99
CA GLY A 811 4.05 14.03 -7.39
C GLY A 811 3.98 15.25 -8.30
N TRP A 812 4.11 15.02 -9.62
CA TRP A 812 4.02 16.06 -10.63
C TRP A 812 2.66 16.77 -10.67
N THR A 813 1.63 16.13 -10.11
CA THR A 813 0.27 16.68 -9.98
C THR A 813 0.08 17.55 -8.73
N GLY A 814 1.07 17.63 -7.84
CA GLY A 814 0.94 18.32 -6.55
C GLY A 814 0.65 19.82 -6.67
N ASP A 815 1.21 20.47 -7.71
CA ASP A 815 0.97 21.87 -8.02
C ASP A 815 0.43 22.03 -9.47
N ILE A 816 -0.46 21.09 -9.89
CA ILE A 816 -0.94 20.97 -11.28
C ILE A 816 -1.66 22.22 -11.78
N GLU A 817 -2.28 22.99 -10.88
CA GLU A 817 -2.95 24.24 -11.22
C GLU A 817 -1.98 25.31 -11.75
N LEU A 818 -0.69 25.19 -11.42
CA LEU A 818 0.35 26.13 -11.86
C LEU A 818 0.98 25.75 -13.19
N LEU A 819 0.76 24.53 -13.70
CA LEU A 819 1.38 24.05 -14.92
C LEU A 819 0.85 24.79 -16.15
N GLU A 820 1.78 25.35 -16.95
CA GLU A 820 1.47 26.08 -18.19
C GLU A 820 2.01 25.37 -19.43
N MET A 821 1.20 25.38 -20.50
CA MET A 821 1.63 25.00 -21.85
C MET A 821 2.32 26.18 -22.52
N GLN A 822 3.31 25.89 -23.40
CA GLN A 822 3.99 26.94 -24.22
C GLN A 822 3.07 27.55 -25.26
#